data_31b82f574bfcb532ace8ad3a54110e05
#
_entry.id   31b82f574bfcb532ace8ad3a54110e05
#
_cell.length_a   1.000
_cell.length_b   1.000
_cell.length_c   1.000
_cell.angle_alpha   90.00
_cell.angle_beta   90.00
_cell.angle_gamma   90.00
#
_symmetry.space_group_name_H-M   'P 1'
#
loop_
_entity.id
_entity.type
_entity.pdbx_description
1 polymer ?
#
loop_
_entity_poly.entity_id
_entity_poly.type
_entity_poly.pdbx_seq_one_letter_code
_entity_poly.pdbx_strand_id
1 'polypeptide(L)'
;MDRTYNTNNVWTTTNGFTIQNRRPNTPGNLSIQSTVSGRNSTRGHSAASADHVNQNNNGAKSPPALHHYPNNNLIGVESRFRRKYYNKTLFILLIVLIILLIIAIIVLSVLLSKNSISTICRSNECLRTASSLIYSMDEETDPCEDFYQFTCGRWSDEHPRPDSVTSNDWFRERQARIMRQLRQFLRQNVSDTEPEAVAKAKSMYKACMDTQKLEERGMEPLVHFLNEFKLPLIPSGLNITLSPDSAKKYNQSGKFNWLQSMVFIKKFLSMDLIIGFDIFADPLNRTINRIALGTPETDSALPFNNDDVHKILYKVRKKFILDDDDDDDENDIEGREEEEEEAAKQTSSGLKAYVSYVKKVVEIYILYLDPDANPEDTEDNVAEMTMNAVKVARQIYKLKSAAENATKSSKNPIDDIVYLSVKDLQNQTDKLISPKTLPIWEDYLQLMMASTVNIKNNNGGKFNTTDLQIITSDADIFYLQTITEYLLQVPPSHLEFYLWLSAVEELILHTTSEMRLLHAEYMRLVIGTEGSSPRSLYCAHGINSLMGMALSYALADDDFTRHKLPNVQRMLHDIRRSFNNLVRSTTWMDEPTKYETLQKSAEMKSFIGYPEWITNATALDDYYEGVKINTSTHLENMVGVLLWQTQMKLNDLNVPEPFGWATSPSNVNAFHTFQANAITIPIAILQYPFYDLGLEALNYGSIGTILGHELTHGFDDNGRMFDKNGNMVQWWSNETINEYINRTECFIEQYSHYYLPDIEEYIDGELTLGENIADNGGMREAFYAYRLFVKENGREKTKLPGLEHFTHEQLFFISFGNLWCETYTPTASRYAVEDSHCPGKIRLKGVLSNSDEFAKTFNCPRGSGMNPTEPKCRIW
;
A
#
# COMPACT_ATOMS: atom_id res chain seq x y z
N MET A 1 6.76 5.06 -36.74
CA MET A 1 6.16 5.64 -35.51
C MET A 1 6.75 4.81 -34.39
N ASP A 2 7.83 5.25 -33.84
CA ASP A 2 8.53 4.55 -32.77
C ASP A 2 7.92 5.02 -31.45
N ARG A 3 7.09 4.17 -30.84
CA ARG A 3 6.58 4.39 -29.50
C ARG A 3 7.54 3.70 -28.52
N THR A 4 8.14 4.50 -27.69
CA THR A 4 9.07 4.07 -26.66
C THR A 4 8.32 3.74 -25.37
N TYR A 5 8.57 2.56 -24.80
CA TYR A 5 8.06 2.15 -23.49
C TYR A 5 8.76 2.94 -22.38
N ASN A 6 7.99 3.41 -21.43
CA ASN A 6 8.51 4.08 -20.26
C ASN A 6 9.14 3.05 -19.31
N THR A 7 10.46 2.97 -19.27
CA THR A 7 11.23 2.01 -18.46
C THR A 7 11.46 2.49 -17.03
N ASN A 8 10.96 3.68 -16.67
CA ASN A 8 11.30 4.34 -15.40
C ASN A 8 10.72 3.68 -14.16
N ASN A 9 9.80 2.72 -14.30
CA ASN A 9 9.21 2.00 -13.17
C ASN A 9 9.93 0.69 -12.82
N VAL A 10 11.00 0.34 -13.52
CA VAL A 10 11.74 -0.92 -13.27
C VAL A 10 12.49 -0.88 -11.93
N TRP A 11 12.83 0.31 -11.45
CA TRP A 11 13.66 0.52 -10.27
C TRP A 11 12.94 1.19 -9.10
N THR A 12 11.79 1.80 -9.33
CA THR A 12 10.99 2.33 -8.24
C THR A 12 10.29 1.18 -7.52
N THR A 13 10.95 0.65 -6.50
CA THR A 13 10.19 0.04 -5.40
C THR A 13 9.20 1.11 -4.95
N THR A 14 7.91 0.84 -5.15
CA THR A 14 6.84 1.65 -4.55
C THR A 14 7.31 2.10 -3.17
N ASN A 15 7.15 3.38 -2.85
CA ASN A 15 7.50 4.01 -1.57
C ASN A 15 6.87 3.28 -0.38
N GLY A 16 7.32 2.10 -0.13
CA GLY A 16 7.03 1.27 1.02
C GLY A 16 8.36 0.69 1.44
N PHE A 17 8.84 1.07 2.61
CA PHE A 17 9.97 0.44 3.24
C PHE A 17 9.89 -1.08 3.06
N THR A 18 10.79 -1.65 2.29
CA THR A 18 10.99 -3.09 2.25
C THR A 18 11.56 -3.48 3.61
N ILE A 19 10.69 -3.75 4.57
CA ILE A 19 11.10 -4.23 5.88
C ILE A 19 11.58 -5.66 5.67
N GLN A 20 12.89 -5.82 5.65
CA GLN A 20 13.52 -7.13 5.51
C GLN A 20 13.22 -7.99 6.73
N ASN A 21 12.61 -9.14 6.50
CA ASN A 21 12.42 -10.16 7.53
C ASN A 21 13.75 -10.88 7.79
N ARG A 22 14.51 -10.40 8.75
CA ARG A 22 15.57 -11.26 9.34
C ARG A 22 14.91 -12.32 10.21
N ARG A 23 15.11 -13.59 9.83
CA ARG A 23 14.91 -14.68 10.78
C ARG A 23 15.97 -14.56 11.88
N PRO A 24 15.61 -14.75 13.15
CA PRO A 24 16.61 -14.91 14.20
C PRO A 24 17.51 -16.09 13.84
N ASN A 25 18.81 -15.89 13.95
CA ASN A 25 19.80 -16.97 13.85
C ASN A 25 19.55 -17.96 14.98
N THR A 26 19.00 -19.11 14.67
CA THR A 26 18.97 -20.25 15.60
C THR A 26 20.34 -20.93 15.59
N PRO A 27 21.01 -21.00 16.72
CA PRO A 27 22.21 -21.82 16.83
C PRO A 27 21.84 -23.29 17.07
N GLY A 28 22.40 -24.16 16.27
CA GLY A 28 22.77 -25.51 16.74
C GLY A 28 21.81 -26.64 16.43
N ASN A 29 22.30 -27.49 15.56
CA ASN A 29 21.97 -28.90 15.38
C ASN A 29 21.70 -29.64 16.69
N LEU A 30 20.52 -30.23 16.81
CA LEU A 30 20.34 -31.43 17.63
C LEU A 30 19.53 -32.47 16.86
N SER A 31 20.17 -33.58 16.63
CA SER A 31 19.66 -34.81 16.05
C SER A 31 18.49 -35.36 16.86
N ILE A 32 17.38 -35.66 16.20
CA ILE A 32 16.30 -36.43 16.81
C ILE A 32 16.39 -37.87 16.32
N GLN A 33 16.70 -38.77 17.24
CA GLN A 33 16.41 -40.19 17.13
C GLN A 33 14.95 -40.44 17.54
N SER A 34 14.27 -41.18 16.69
CA SER A 34 12.94 -41.76 16.92
C SER A 34 12.97 -42.83 17.99
N THR A 35 12.02 -42.84 18.94
CA THR A 35 11.55 -44.04 19.60
C THR A 35 10.05 -43.97 19.85
N VAL A 36 9.42 -45.00 19.38
CA VAL A 36 7.98 -45.38 19.55
C VAL A 36 7.80 -46.15 20.85
N SER A 37 6.75 -45.89 21.60
CA SER A 37 6.05 -46.83 22.52
C SER A 37 5.20 -45.96 23.45
N GLY A 38 3.93 -46.11 23.68
CA GLY A 38 3.13 -47.28 23.78
C GLY A 38 2.42 -47.24 25.16
N ARG A 39 1.11 -47.17 25.14
CA ARG A 39 0.14 -47.69 26.11
C ARG A 39 -0.20 -47.01 27.47
N ASN A 40 -1.47 -46.73 27.56
CA ASN A 40 -2.47 -47.16 28.60
C ASN A 40 -2.65 -46.35 29.90
N SER A 41 -3.86 -45.82 29.99
CA SER A 41 -4.94 -46.25 30.92
C SER A 41 -4.90 -45.69 32.36
N THR A 42 -5.97 -45.19 32.71
CA THR A 42 -6.95 -45.42 33.81
C THR A 42 -7.24 -44.22 34.69
N ARG A 43 -8.57 -43.95 34.68
CA ARG A 43 -9.48 -43.78 35.84
C ARG A 43 -9.11 -42.87 37.03
N GLY A 44 -10.07 -42.05 37.35
CA GLY A 44 -10.56 -41.95 38.71
C GLY A 44 -11.15 -40.61 39.09
N HIS A 45 -12.49 -40.59 39.24
CA HIS A 45 -13.32 -40.16 40.34
C HIS A 45 -12.87 -38.85 41.05
N SER A 46 -13.71 -37.97 41.51
CA SER A 46 -15.09 -37.98 42.04
C SER A 46 -15.43 -36.56 42.47
N ALA A 47 -16.63 -36.23 42.33
CA ALA A 47 -17.66 -35.94 43.34
C ALA A 47 -17.74 -34.55 43.88
N ALA A 48 -18.87 -34.04 43.81
CA ALA A 48 -19.97 -33.69 44.68
C ALA A 48 -19.88 -32.20 45.06
N SER A 49 -20.93 -31.48 45.36
CA SER A 49 -22.29 -31.64 45.76
C SER A 49 -23.03 -30.31 45.70
N ALA A 50 -24.30 -30.38 45.42
CA ALA A 50 -25.47 -30.02 46.25
C ALA A 50 -25.69 -28.53 46.47
N ASP A 51 -26.83 -27.94 46.57
CA ASP A 51 -28.15 -28.34 47.03
C ASP A 51 -29.22 -27.31 46.63
N HIS A 52 -30.43 -27.78 46.64
CA HIS A 52 -31.71 -27.38 47.23
C HIS A 52 -32.58 -26.37 46.44
N VAL A 53 -33.82 -26.55 46.36
CA VAL A 53 -35.01 -27.14 46.95
C VAL A 53 -36.23 -26.37 46.43
N ASN A 54 -37.30 -26.85 46.05
CA ASN A 54 -38.57 -27.34 46.55
C ASN A 54 -39.76 -27.05 45.60
N GLN A 55 -40.53 -28.10 45.38
CA GLN A 55 -41.94 -28.42 45.84
C GLN A 55 -43.02 -27.58 45.08
N ASN A 56 -44.15 -28.11 44.69
CA ASN A 56 -45.12 -29.13 45.13
C ASN A 56 -46.18 -29.31 44.01
N ASN A 57 -46.66 -30.38 43.75
CA ASN A 57 -47.65 -31.35 44.34
C ASN A 57 -48.95 -31.53 43.51
N ASN A 58 -49.29 -32.80 43.43
CA ASN A 58 -50.62 -33.46 43.40
C ASN A 58 -51.33 -33.60 42.05
N GLY A 59 -51.83 -34.77 41.69
CA GLY A 59 -52.09 -36.01 42.31
C GLY A 59 -52.99 -36.86 41.40
N ALA A 60 -52.61 -38.07 41.30
CA ALA A 60 -53.26 -39.35 41.35
C ALA A 60 -54.72 -39.57 40.86
N LYS A 61 -55.00 -40.55 40.03
CA LYS A 61 -55.50 -41.87 40.31
C LYS A 61 -56.04 -42.63 39.11
N SER A 62 -55.61 -43.84 38.93
CA SER A 62 -56.27 -44.94 38.12
C SER A 62 -57.03 -45.85 39.13
N PRO A 63 -57.53 -47.02 38.71
CA PRO A 63 -58.58 -47.43 37.77
C PRO A 63 -59.79 -48.12 38.51
N PRO A 64 -60.69 -48.93 38.11
CA PRO A 64 -60.51 -50.24 37.58
C PRO A 64 -61.62 -50.83 36.62
N ALA A 65 -61.46 -52.13 36.32
CA ALA A 65 -62.03 -53.00 35.36
C ALA A 65 -63.43 -53.61 35.68
N LEU A 66 -63.94 -54.30 34.71
CA LEU A 66 -64.68 -55.61 34.74
C LEU A 66 -66.19 -55.69 34.39
N HIS A 67 -66.43 -56.59 33.47
CA HIS A 67 -67.47 -57.61 33.41
C HIS A 67 -68.82 -57.29 32.70
N HIS A 68 -69.17 -58.00 31.75
CA HIS A 68 -69.87 -59.27 31.49
C HIS A 68 -70.89 -59.15 30.35
N TYR A 69 -70.81 -60.13 29.47
CA TYR A 69 -71.80 -60.72 28.51
C TYR A 69 -73.19 -60.96 29.19
N PRO A 70 -74.26 -61.22 28.48
CA PRO A 70 -74.35 -62.13 27.30
C PRO A 70 -75.47 -61.89 26.22
N ASN A 71 -75.30 -62.66 25.15
CA ASN A 71 -76.28 -63.32 24.24
C ASN A 71 -77.67 -62.68 23.93
N ASN A 72 -78.03 -62.62 22.70
CA ASN A 72 -78.83 -63.65 22.00
C ASN A 72 -79.17 -63.26 20.55
N ASN A 73 -78.86 -64.22 19.73
CA ASN A 73 -79.54 -64.83 18.58
C ASN A 73 -80.65 -64.10 17.78
N LEU A 74 -80.52 -64.13 16.52
CA LEU A 74 -81.35 -64.67 15.47
C LEU A 74 -81.71 -63.77 14.30
N ILE A 75 -81.49 -64.28 13.11
CA ILE A 75 -82.25 -64.15 11.87
C ILE A 75 -81.74 -63.05 10.89
N GLY A 76 -81.34 -63.59 9.70
CA GLY A 76 -81.47 -62.87 8.44
C GLY A 76 -80.35 -63.20 7.39
N VAL A 77 -80.50 -64.34 6.74
CA VAL A 77 -79.85 -64.66 5.46
C VAL A 77 -80.54 -63.79 4.41
N GLU A 78 -79.77 -62.80 3.88
CA GLU A 78 -79.93 -62.22 2.50
C GLU A 78 -79.20 -60.91 2.41
N SER A 79 -77.90 -60.95 2.23
CA SER A 79 -77.17 -59.73 1.70
C SER A 79 -75.69 -60.02 1.38
N ARG A 80 -75.27 -61.29 1.15
CA ARG A 80 -73.81 -61.56 0.92
C ARG A 80 -73.33 -61.23 -0.45
N PHE A 81 -74.08 -60.81 -1.40
CA PHE A 81 -73.61 -60.49 -2.74
C PHE A 81 -73.41 -58.98 -3.04
N ARG A 82 -74.13 -58.09 -2.37
CA ARG A 82 -73.90 -56.61 -2.60
C ARG A 82 -72.74 -56.04 -1.80
N ARG A 83 -72.35 -56.54 -0.66
CA ARG A 83 -71.26 -56.08 0.17
C ARG A 83 -69.87 -56.33 -0.43
N LYS A 84 -69.66 -57.30 -1.28
CA LYS A 84 -68.38 -57.64 -1.90
C LYS A 84 -68.04 -56.67 -3.02
N TYR A 85 -68.98 -56.07 -3.72
CA TYR A 85 -68.72 -55.05 -4.75
C TYR A 85 -68.57 -53.70 -4.15
N TYR A 86 -69.27 -53.30 -3.13
CA TYR A 86 -69.16 -51.99 -2.47
C TYR A 86 -67.78 -51.90 -1.79
N ASN A 87 -67.29 -52.97 -1.17
CA ASN A 87 -65.96 -52.92 -0.54
C ASN A 87 -64.83 -52.91 -1.57
N LYS A 88 -65.05 -53.55 -2.75
CA LYS A 88 -63.98 -53.38 -3.81
C LYS A 88 -63.94 -52.02 -4.43
N THR A 89 -65.08 -51.36 -4.67
CA THR A 89 -65.17 -50.02 -5.20
C THR A 89 -64.69 -49.02 -4.17
N LEU A 90 -65.07 -49.19 -2.90
CA LEU A 90 -64.52 -48.30 -1.79
C LEU A 90 -63.00 -48.44 -1.61
N PHE A 91 -62.50 -49.69 -1.76
CA PHE A 91 -61.03 -49.94 -1.70
C PHE A 91 -60.31 -49.38 -2.88
N ILE A 92 -60.85 -49.44 -4.08
CA ILE A 92 -60.29 -48.78 -5.29
C ILE A 92 -60.33 -47.28 -5.14
N LEU A 93 -61.44 -46.69 -4.65
CA LEU A 93 -61.51 -45.24 -4.41
C LEU A 93 -60.52 -44.80 -3.34
N LEU A 94 -60.26 -45.59 -2.29
CA LEU A 94 -59.28 -45.28 -1.26
C LEU A 94 -57.85 -45.32 -1.82
N ILE A 95 -57.52 -46.30 -2.67
CA ILE A 95 -56.22 -46.37 -3.37
C ILE A 95 -56.05 -45.16 -4.30
N VAL A 96 -57.07 -44.80 -5.08
CA VAL A 96 -57.03 -43.60 -5.94
C VAL A 96 -56.82 -42.33 -5.12
N LEU A 97 -57.49 -42.23 -3.95
CA LEU A 97 -57.34 -41.07 -3.05
C LEU A 97 -55.90 -41.01 -2.46
N ILE A 98 -55.34 -42.16 -2.06
CA ILE A 98 -53.94 -42.25 -1.57
C ILE A 98 -52.96 -41.86 -2.68
N ILE A 99 -53.16 -42.34 -3.93
CA ILE A 99 -52.31 -41.98 -5.05
C ILE A 99 -52.39 -40.47 -5.36
N LEU A 100 -53.61 -39.89 -5.35
CA LEU A 100 -53.79 -38.46 -5.51
C LEU A 100 -53.15 -37.65 -4.39
N LEU A 101 -53.20 -38.13 -3.14
CA LEU A 101 -52.55 -37.54 -1.98
C LEU A 101 -51.02 -37.59 -2.11
N ILE A 102 -50.48 -38.73 -2.57
CA ILE A 102 -49.04 -38.88 -2.83
C ILE A 102 -48.61 -37.96 -3.97
N ILE A 103 -49.38 -37.86 -5.05
CA ILE A 103 -49.11 -36.92 -6.14
C ILE A 103 -49.17 -35.46 -5.64
N ALA A 104 -50.18 -35.12 -4.84
CA ALA A 104 -50.30 -33.80 -4.23
C ALA A 104 -49.11 -33.49 -3.29
N ILE A 105 -48.66 -34.43 -2.49
CA ILE A 105 -47.45 -34.30 -1.63
C ILE A 105 -46.20 -34.14 -2.48
N ILE A 106 -46.04 -34.90 -3.57
CA ILE A 106 -44.91 -34.78 -4.50
C ILE A 106 -44.95 -33.42 -5.18
N VAL A 107 -46.09 -32.99 -5.70
CA VAL A 107 -46.26 -31.67 -6.30
C VAL A 107 -46.00 -30.57 -5.29
N LEU A 108 -46.51 -30.68 -4.06
CA LEU A 108 -46.29 -29.73 -3.00
C LEU A 108 -44.81 -29.69 -2.57
N SER A 109 -44.14 -30.84 -2.45
CA SER A 109 -42.72 -30.92 -2.14
C SER A 109 -41.85 -30.37 -3.26
N VAL A 110 -42.23 -30.57 -4.55
CA VAL A 110 -41.56 -29.94 -5.71
C VAL A 110 -41.82 -28.44 -5.77
N LEU A 111 -43.02 -27.99 -5.44
CA LEU A 111 -43.34 -26.55 -5.34
C LEU A 111 -42.63 -25.92 -4.13
N LEU A 112 -42.56 -26.54 -2.99
CA LEU A 112 -41.80 -26.11 -1.82
C LEU A 112 -40.29 -26.15 -2.05
N SER A 113 -39.75 -27.12 -2.79
CA SER A 113 -38.36 -27.19 -3.18
C SER A 113 -38.01 -26.16 -4.27
N LYS A 114 -38.94 -25.75 -5.13
CA LYS A 114 -38.76 -24.64 -6.08
C LYS A 114 -38.91 -23.28 -5.42
N ASN A 115 -39.70 -23.15 -4.37
CA ASN A 115 -39.73 -22.00 -3.48
C ASN A 115 -38.81 -22.29 -2.28
N SER A 116 -37.51 -22.47 -2.50
CA SER A 116 -36.55 -22.29 -1.42
C SER A 116 -36.67 -20.84 -0.99
N ILE A 117 -37.31 -20.59 0.14
CA ILE A 117 -37.43 -19.31 0.78
C ILE A 117 -35.98 -18.81 0.97
N SER A 118 -35.55 -17.84 0.16
CA SER A 118 -34.25 -17.21 0.38
C SER A 118 -34.30 -16.60 1.78
N THR A 119 -33.43 -17.07 2.65
CA THR A 119 -33.34 -16.50 4.00
C THR A 119 -32.56 -15.19 3.92
N ILE A 120 -33.06 -14.15 4.60
CA ILE A 120 -32.34 -12.88 4.72
C ILE A 120 -31.14 -13.09 5.68
N CYS A 121 -29.95 -12.65 5.28
CA CYS A 121 -28.80 -12.67 6.13
C CYS A 121 -28.99 -11.69 7.31
N ARG A 122 -28.80 -12.18 8.53
CA ARG A 122 -28.98 -11.40 9.77
C ARG A 122 -27.72 -11.32 10.62
N SER A 123 -26.59 -11.72 10.06
CA SER A 123 -25.32 -11.55 10.75
C SER A 123 -24.97 -10.06 10.87
N ASN A 124 -24.12 -9.71 11.83
CA ASN A 124 -23.68 -8.33 12.00
C ASN A 124 -22.95 -7.79 10.77
N GLU A 125 -22.21 -8.67 10.09
CA GLU A 125 -21.48 -8.37 8.87
C GLU A 125 -22.44 -7.99 7.73
N CYS A 126 -23.48 -8.82 7.50
CA CYS A 126 -24.50 -8.53 6.49
C CYS A 126 -25.27 -7.25 6.76
N LEU A 127 -25.66 -7.01 8.03
CA LEU A 127 -26.41 -5.81 8.41
C LEU A 127 -25.55 -4.54 8.21
N ARG A 128 -24.29 -4.60 8.60
CA ARG A 128 -23.33 -3.50 8.42
C ARG A 128 -23.10 -3.20 6.95
N THR A 129 -22.80 -4.23 6.15
CA THR A 129 -22.50 -4.07 4.72
C THR A 129 -23.73 -3.60 3.96
N ALA A 130 -24.91 -4.16 4.25
CA ALA A 130 -26.15 -3.72 3.65
C ALA A 130 -26.44 -2.24 3.91
N SER A 131 -26.31 -1.80 5.18
CA SER A 131 -26.49 -0.40 5.55
C SER A 131 -25.51 0.51 4.82
N SER A 132 -24.23 0.14 4.79
CA SER A 132 -23.20 0.94 4.08
C SER A 132 -23.51 1.06 2.60
N LEU A 133 -23.84 -0.03 1.91
CA LEU A 133 -24.17 0.00 0.48
C LEU A 133 -25.42 0.84 0.20
N ILE A 134 -26.51 0.69 1.00
CA ILE A 134 -27.75 1.46 0.82
C ILE A 134 -27.50 2.97 0.95
N TYR A 135 -26.64 3.38 1.87
CA TYR A 135 -26.31 4.81 2.05
C TYR A 135 -25.33 5.35 1.01
N SER A 136 -24.46 4.50 0.46
CA SER A 136 -23.49 4.90 -0.57
C SER A 136 -24.08 4.97 -1.97
N MET A 137 -25.05 4.10 -2.27
CA MET A 137 -25.61 3.95 -3.62
C MET A 137 -26.61 5.04 -3.98
N ASP A 138 -26.61 5.42 -5.26
CA ASP A 138 -27.66 6.19 -5.90
C ASP A 138 -28.44 5.29 -6.87
N GLU A 139 -29.49 4.64 -6.37
CA GLU A 139 -30.30 3.70 -7.15
C GLU A 139 -31.18 4.41 -8.24
N GLU A 140 -31.21 5.73 -8.29
CA GLU A 140 -31.91 6.49 -9.36
C GLU A 140 -31.03 6.54 -10.63
N THR A 141 -29.72 6.36 -10.52
CA THR A 141 -28.81 6.32 -11.66
C THR A 141 -28.86 4.96 -12.37
N ASP A 142 -28.90 4.96 -13.71
CA ASP A 142 -28.82 3.72 -14.50
C ASP A 142 -27.40 3.10 -14.39
N PRO A 143 -27.24 1.88 -13.82
CA PRO A 143 -25.94 1.22 -13.69
C PRO A 143 -25.25 0.95 -15.03
N CYS A 144 -25.98 1.00 -16.15
CA CYS A 144 -25.42 0.83 -17.48
C CYS A 144 -24.86 2.14 -18.08
N GLU A 145 -25.22 3.30 -17.54
CA GLU A 145 -24.70 4.60 -17.99
C GLU A 145 -23.55 5.09 -17.12
N ASP A 146 -23.71 5.13 -15.79
CA ASP A 146 -22.64 5.50 -14.86
C ASP A 146 -22.68 4.61 -13.60
N PHE A 147 -21.87 3.56 -13.61
CA PHE A 147 -21.82 2.61 -12.50
C PHE A 147 -21.11 3.19 -11.26
N TYR A 148 -20.20 4.15 -11.45
CA TYR A 148 -19.58 4.85 -10.31
C TYR A 148 -20.60 5.69 -9.56
N GLN A 149 -21.39 6.50 -10.27
CA GLN A 149 -22.47 7.26 -9.66
C GLN A 149 -23.49 6.33 -8.99
N PHE A 150 -23.84 5.22 -9.64
CA PHE A 150 -24.75 4.21 -9.08
C PHE A 150 -24.25 3.64 -7.74
N THR A 151 -22.95 3.32 -7.60
CA THR A 151 -22.42 2.68 -6.39
C THR A 151 -21.90 3.66 -5.34
N CYS A 152 -21.46 4.86 -5.74
CA CYS A 152 -20.75 5.83 -4.92
C CYS A 152 -21.44 7.20 -4.79
N GLY A 153 -22.56 7.41 -5.51
CA GLY A 153 -23.15 8.75 -5.70
C GLY A 153 -23.56 9.49 -4.43
N ARG A 154 -23.75 8.77 -3.32
CA ARG A 154 -24.05 9.35 -2.01
C ARG A 154 -23.04 8.97 -0.93
N TRP A 155 -21.93 8.34 -1.33
CA TRP A 155 -20.91 7.87 -0.37
C TRP A 155 -20.30 9.02 0.43
N SER A 156 -20.02 10.14 -0.21
CA SER A 156 -19.45 11.34 0.44
C SER A 156 -20.32 11.96 1.52
N ASP A 157 -21.65 11.75 1.48
CA ASP A 157 -22.57 12.29 2.48
C ASP A 157 -22.37 11.63 3.86
N GLU A 158 -22.08 10.30 3.85
CA GLU A 158 -21.82 9.51 5.05
C GLU A 158 -20.32 9.45 5.41
N HIS A 159 -19.45 9.77 4.45
CA HIS A 159 -17.99 9.70 4.54
C HIS A 159 -17.33 11.03 4.15
N PRO A 160 -17.67 12.13 4.84
CA PRO A 160 -17.10 13.44 4.52
C PRO A 160 -15.58 13.42 4.72
N ARG A 161 -14.88 14.12 3.83
CA ARG A 161 -13.42 14.28 3.93
C ARG A 161 -13.07 15.04 5.22
N PRO A 162 -12.20 14.51 6.08
CA PRO A 162 -11.71 15.25 7.25
C PRO A 162 -10.89 16.48 6.85
N ASP A 163 -10.99 17.59 7.61
CA ASP A 163 -10.29 18.86 7.34
C ASP A 163 -8.75 18.74 7.28
N SER A 164 -8.19 17.69 7.90
CA SER A 164 -6.75 17.46 7.97
C SER A 164 -6.18 16.63 6.82
N VAL A 165 -7.01 16.24 5.84
CA VAL A 165 -6.59 15.41 4.70
C VAL A 165 -7.08 16.01 3.39
N THR A 166 -6.42 15.68 2.29
CA THR A 166 -6.72 16.19 0.95
C THR A 166 -7.68 15.29 0.17
N SER A 167 -7.88 14.06 0.63
CA SER A 167 -8.83 13.11 0.04
C SER A 167 -9.37 12.15 1.10
N ASN A 168 -10.47 11.48 0.79
CA ASN A 168 -11.03 10.42 1.60
C ASN A 168 -11.48 9.26 0.71
N ASP A 169 -11.24 8.03 1.18
CA ASP A 169 -11.59 6.77 0.53
C ASP A 169 -11.62 5.65 1.59
N TRP A 170 -11.99 4.42 1.20
CA TRP A 170 -12.07 3.30 2.12
C TRP A 170 -10.71 2.87 2.71
N PHE A 171 -9.61 3.00 1.95
CA PHE A 171 -8.27 2.65 2.44
C PHE A 171 -7.84 3.60 3.55
N ARG A 172 -8.05 4.92 3.36
CA ARG A 172 -7.76 5.95 4.36
C ARG A 172 -8.62 5.83 5.61
N GLU A 173 -9.92 5.60 5.44
CA GLU A 173 -10.80 5.38 6.59
C GLU A 173 -10.39 4.16 7.40
N ARG A 174 -10.03 3.08 6.71
CA ARG A 174 -9.57 1.87 7.37
C ARG A 174 -8.23 2.11 8.07
N GLN A 175 -7.26 2.76 7.39
CA GLN A 175 -5.98 3.14 7.98
C GLN A 175 -6.17 4.00 9.23
N ALA A 176 -7.06 4.99 9.18
CA ALA A 176 -7.39 5.81 10.34
C ALA A 176 -7.98 5.01 11.50
N ARG A 177 -8.76 3.94 11.23
CA ARG A 177 -9.26 3.02 12.28
C ARG A 177 -8.12 2.22 12.90
N ILE A 178 -7.20 1.68 12.09
CA ILE A 178 -5.98 0.99 12.56
C ILE A 178 -5.15 1.94 13.44
N MET A 179 -4.92 3.18 12.99
CA MET A 179 -4.14 4.15 13.78
C MET A 179 -4.81 4.50 15.11
N ARG A 180 -6.14 4.59 15.16
CA ARG A 180 -6.86 4.79 16.44
C ARG A 180 -6.69 3.58 17.39
N GLN A 181 -6.69 2.36 16.85
CA GLN A 181 -6.44 1.13 17.62
C GLN A 181 -5.01 1.10 18.15
N LEU A 182 -4.02 1.34 17.30
CA LEU A 182 -2.61 1.40 17.66
C LEU A 182 -2.32 2.54 18.67
N ARG A 183 -2.93 3.71 18.48
CA ARG A 183 -2.87 4.81 19.48
C ARG A 183 -3.39 4.37 20.84
N GLN A 184 -4.51 3.64 20.89
CA GLN A 184 -5.06 3.14 22.15
C GLN A 184 -4.10 2.14 22.80
N PHE A 185 -3.48 1.28 22.03
CA PHE A 185 -2.46 0.34 22.51
C PHE A 185 -1.19 1.05 23.02
N LEU A 186 -0.68 2.04 22.30
CA LEU A 186 0.49 2.82 22.68
C LEU A 186 0.31 3.62 23.96
N ARG A 187 -0.94 3.98 24.32
CA ARG A 187 -1.27 4.68 25.58
C ARG A 187 -1.29 3.79 26.81
N GLN A 188 -1.32 2.48 26.64
CA GLN A 188 -1.31 1.53 27.73
C GLN A 188 0.08 1.50 28.39
N ASN A 189 0.11 1.19 29.69
CA ASN A 189 1.37 0.94 30.36
C ASN A 189 2.04 -0.30 29.78
N VAL A 190 3.37 -0.32 29.83
CA VAL A 190 4.16 -1.50 29.46
C VAL A 190 3.83 -2.62 30.45
N SER A 191 3.55 -3.81 29.92
CA SER A 191 3.36 -5.03 30.70
C SER A 191 4.66 -5.85 30.75
N ASP A 192 4.92 -6.54 31.84
CA ASP A 192 6.07 -7.43 31.98
C ASP A 192 6.06 -8.63 30.99
N THR A 193 4.91 -8.88 30.37
CA THR A 193 4.74 -9.95 29.37
C THR A 193 4.89 -9.48 27.92
N GLU A 194 5.00 -8.17 27.70
CA GLU A 194 5.18 -7.62 26.36
C GLU A 194 6.65 -7.70 25.91
N PRO A 195 6.92 -7.89 24.60
CA PRO A 195 8.26 -7.79 24.04
C PRO A 195 8.93 -6.44 24.32
N GLU A 196 10.26 -6.41 24.46
CA GLU A 196 11.04 -5.17 24.65
C GLU A 196 10.84 -4.20 23.47
N ALA A 197 10.74 -4.70 22.25
CA ALA A 197 10.44 -3.92 21.05
C ALA A 197 9.14 -3.13 21.17
N VAL A 198 8.09 -3.73 21.74
CA VAL A 198 6.81 -3.06 22.04
C VAL A 198 6.99 -1.98 23.13
N ALA A 199 7.76 -2.28 24.17
CA ALA A 199 8.08 -1.31 25.21
C ALA A 199 8.86 -0.10 24.65
N LYS A 200 9.78 -0.33 23.72
CA LYS A 200 10.51 0.73 22.97
C LYS A 200 9.52 1.62 22.19
N ALA A 201 8.58 1.02 21.43
CA ALA A 201 7.56 1.77 20.69
C ALA A 201 6.65 2.62 21.61
N LYS A 202 6.19 2.07 22.76
CA LYS A 202 5.43 2.80 23.77
C LYS A 202 6.25 3.95 24.40
N SER A 203 7.55 3.75 24.56
CA SER A 203 8.46 4.79 25.06
C SER A 203 8.67 5.92 24.07
N MET A 204 8.79 5.62 22.78
CA MET A 204 8.78 6.62 21.70
C MET A 204 7.48 7.43 21.69
N TYR A 205 6.34 6.76 21.87
CA TYR A 205 5.05 7.45 21.93
C TYR A 205 4.98 8.44 23.11
N LYS A 206 5.47 8.04 24.29
CA LYS A 206 5.56 8.96 25.45
C LYS A 206 6.43 10.16 25.14
N ALA A 207 7.61 9.96 24.54
CA ALA A 207 8.51 11.04 24.15
C ALA A 207 7.86 12.01 23.12
N CYS A 208 7.15 11.46 22.13
CA CYS A 208 6.42 12.25 21.14
C CYS A 208 5.26 13.05 21.75
N MET A 209 4.56 12.51 22.74
CA MET A 209 3.43 13.16 23.41
C MET A 209 3.82 14.19 24.44
N ASP A 210 5.06 14.20 24.91
CA ASP A 210 5.56 15.13 25.93
C ASP A 210 5.93 16.47 25.31
N THR A 211 4.91 17.26 24.94
CA THR A 211 5.07 18.56 24.33
C THR A 211 5.76 19.55 25.25
N GLN A 212 5.58 19.44 26.57
CA GLN A 212 6.29 20.28 27.52
C GLN A 212 7.82 20.08 27.41
N LYS A 213 8.26 18.82 27.32
CA LYS A 213 9.67 18.49 27.16
C LYS A 213 10.24 18.97 25.83
N LEU A 214 9.43 18.93 24.76
CA LEU A 214 9.81 19.47 23.45
C LEU A 214 10.04 21.00 23.52
N GLU A 215 9.13 21.73 24.18
CA GLU A 215 9.28 23.18 24.36
C GLU A 215 10.50 23.52 25.25
N GLU A 216 10.73 22.76 26.34
CA GLU A 216 11.90 22.95 27.22
C GLU A 216 13.23 22.77 26.47
N ARG A 217 13.27 21.83 25.52
CA ARG A 217 14.45 21.57 24.70
C ARG A 217 14.60 22.56 23.53
N GLY A 218 13.49 23.09 23.05
CA GLY A 218 13.48 24.02 21.93
C GLY A 218 14.10 23.43 20.69
N MET A 219 15.06 24.12 20.09
CA MET A 219 15.77 23.69 18.87
C MET A 219 17.12 23.01 19.15
N GLU A 220 17.44 22.67 20.42
CA GLU A 220 18.67 21.93 20.73
C GLU A 220 18.86 20.67 19.90
N PRO A 221 17.81 19.83 19.67
CA PRO A 221 17.93 18.64 18.84
C PRO A 221 18.29 18.96 17.37
N LEU A 222 17.74 20.05 16.82
CA LEU A 222 18.08 20.51 15.47
C LEU A 222 19.57 20.90 15.37
N VAL A 223 20.04 21.70 16.31
CA VAL A 223 21.47 22.09 16.39
C VAL A 223 22.38 20.88 16.52
N HIS A 224 21.97 19.87 17.29
CA HIS A 224 22.71 18.62 17.43
C HIS A 224 22.84 17.91 16.07
N PHE A 225 21.75 17.70 15.34
CA PHE A 225 21.79 16.99 14.07
C PHE A 225 22.48 17.77 12.94
N LEU A 226 22.37 19.11 12.90
CA LEU A 226 23.17 19.89 11.96
C LEU A 226 24.68 19.65 12.17
N ASN A 227 25.13 19.55 13.42
CA ASN A 227 26.51 19.18 13.72
C ASN A 227 26.86 17.74 13.31
N GLU A 228 25.96 16.77 13.54
CA GLU A 228 26.16 15.39 13.09
C GLU A 228 26.26 15.28 11.57
N PHE A 229 25.44 16.04 10.83
CA PHE A 229 25.46 16.10 9.36
C PHE A 229 26.64 16.90 8.81
N LYS A 230 27.48 17.50 9.68
CA LYS A 230 28.59 18.39 9.29
C LYS A 230 28.12 19.60 8.47
N LEU A 231 26.90 20.02 8.71
CA LEU A 231 26.34 21.25 8.18
C LEU A 231 26.72 22.44 9.08
N PRO A 232 26.86 23.65 8.52
CA PRO A 232 27.06 24.84 9.34
C PRO A 232 25.79 25.11 10.17
N LEU A 233 25.94 25.68 11.36
CA LEU A 233 24.79 26.17 12.12
C LEU A 233 24.08 27.31 11.39
N ILE A 234 24.84 28.19 10.83
CA ILE A 234 24.36 29.28 9.97
C ILE A 234 25.09 29.16 8.63
N PRO A 235 24.33 28.94 7.53
CA PRO A 235 24.91 28.91 6.19
C PRO A 235 25.65 30.21 5.83
N SER A 236 26.77 30.06 5.16
CA SER A 236 27.68 31.19 4.81
C SER A 236 26.97 32.26 3.96
N GLY A 237 26.04 31.85 3.09
CA GLY A 237 25.27 32.77 2.22
C GLY A 237 24.30 33.69 2.95
N LEU A 238 23.94 33.40 4.20
CA LEU A 238 23.05 34.27 4.99
C LEU A 238 23.76 35.52 5.52
N ASN A 239 25.09 35.54 5.55
CA ASN A 239 25.91 36.68 6.03
C ASN A 239 25.59 37.12 7.47
N ILE A 240 25.17 36.18 8.33
CA ILE A 240 24.82 36.46 9.73
C ILE A 240 26.03 36.22 10.61
N THR A 241 26.27 37.15 11.53
CA THR A 241 27.33 37.01 12.53
C THR A 241 26.70 36.96 13.92
N LEU A 242 26.89 35.84 14.63
CA LEU A 242 26.44 35.71 16.01
C LEU A 242 27.22 36.65 16.95
N SER A 243 26.57 37.07 18.04
CA SER A 243 27.22 37.76 19.13
C SER A 243 28.39 36.93 19.70
N PRO A 244 29.42 37.59 20.31
CA PRO A 244 30.59 36.88 20.82
C PRO A 244 30.26 35.75 21.83
N ASP A 245 29.21 35.94 22.63
CA ASP A 245 28.77 34.93 23.61
C ASP A 245 28.08 33.76 22.94
N SER A 246 27.19 33.99 21.99
CA SER A 246 26.52 32.97 21.18
C SER A 246 27.51 32.22 20.30
N ALA A 247 28.41 32.88 19.64
CA ALA A 247 29.48 32.27 18.85
C ALA A 247 30.39 31.38 19.70
N LYS A 248 30.66 31.75 20.94
CA LYS A 248 31.45 30.93 21.88
C LYS A 248 30.67 29.69 22.37
N LYS A 249 29.36 29.84 22.60
CA LYS A 249 28.49 28.74 23.01
C LYS A 249 28.37 27.69 21.93
N TYR A 250 28.25 28.08 20.69
CA TYR A 250 28.02 27.21 19.53
C TYR A 250 29.27 27.03 18.65
N ASN A 251 30.47 27.03 19.23
CA ASN A 251 31.75 26.97 18.51
C ASN A 251 31.76 25.80 17.48
N GLN A 252 31.65 26.15 16.21
CA GLN A 252 31.72 25.24 15.08
C GLN A 252 33.13 25.22 14.50
N SER A 253 33.82 24.09 14.56
CA SER A 253 35.13 23.89 13.96
C SER A 253 35.02 22.92 12.81
N GLY A 254 35.03 23.40 11.58
CA GLY A 254 35.08 22.54 10.39
C GLY A 254 34.79 23.30 9.10
N LYS A 255 35.50 22.96 8.04
CA LYS A 255 35.18 23.46 6.69
C LYS A 255 34.05 22.61 6.13
N PHE A 256 32.98 23.24 5.62
CA PHE A 256 31.88 22.55 4.96
C PHE A 256 32.38 21.65 3.83
N ASN A 257 31.90 20.41 3.83
CA ASN A 257 32.13 19.43 2.77
C ASN A 257 30.79 18.83 2.33
N TRP A 258 30.33 19.23 1.17
CA TRP A 258 29.03 18.86 0.65
C TRP A 258 28.84 17.33 0.52
N LEU A 259 29.89 16.58 0.08
CA LEU A 259 29.81 15.13 -0.07
C LEU A 259 29.58 14.43 1.28
N GLN A 260 30.32 14.87 2.31
CA GLN A 260 30.18 14.33 3.65
C GLN A 260 28.81 14.66 4.24
N SER A 261 28.34 15.89 4.09
CA SER A 261 27.02 16.31 4.59
C SER A 261 25.88 15.56 3.90
N MET A 262 25.93 15.44 2.58
CA MET A 262 24.96 14.69 1.81
C MET A 262 24.89 13.21 2.25
N VAL A 263 26.04 12.55 2.40
CA VAL A 263 26.11 11.15 2.87
C VAL A 263 25.55 11.00 4.28
N PHE A 264 25.80 11.94 5.18
CA PHE A 264 25.23 11.87 6.53
C PHE A 264 23.74 12.11 6.54
N ILE A 265 23.23 13.05 5.74
CA ILE A 265 21.78 13.22 5.54
C ILE A 265 21.16 11.90 5.06
N LYS A 266 21.72 11.25 4.03
CA LYS A 266 21.26 9.92 3.57
C LYS A 266 21.27 8.89 4.69
N LYS A 267 22.34 8.79 5.47
CA LYS A 267 22.47 7.77 6.53
C LYS A 267 21.48 7.98 7.68
N PHE A 268 21.23 9.21 8.06
CA PHE A 268 20.39 9.53 9.22
C PHE A 268 18.92 9.77 8.87
N LEU A 269 18.62 10.28 7.67
CA LEU A 269 17.26 10.63 7.24
C LEU A 269 16.76 9.80 6.05
N SER A 270 17.62 8.94 5.49
CA SER A 270 17.32 8.16 4.27
C SER A 270 17.04 9.00 3.01
N MET A 271 17.41 10.27 2.97
CA MET A 271 17.15 11.17 1.86
C MET A 271 18.30 11.16 0.84
N ASP A 272 17.96 10.95 -0.42
CA ASP A 272 18.86 11.15 -1.57
C ASP A 272 18.64 12.54 -2.16
N LEU A 273 19.52 13.48 -1.87
CA LEU A 273 19.33 14.88 -2.31
C LEU A 273 19.96 15.17 -3.68
N ILE A 274 21.03 14.44 -4.02
CA ILE A 274 21.82 14.69 -5.25
C ILE A 274 22.17 13.38 -5.97
N ILE A 275 22.50 12.34 -5.23
CA ILE A 275 22.93 11.04 -5.75
C ILE A 275 22.02 10.00 -5.13
N GLY A 276 21.33 9.22 -5.97
CA GLY A 276 20.57 8.07 -5.54
C GLY A 276 21.47 6.91 -5.13
N PHE A 277 21.18 6.31 -3.97
CA PHE A 277 21.91 5.16 -3.44
C PHE A 277 20.95 4.14 -2.87
N ASP A 278 21.06 2.90 -3.34
CA ASP A 278 20.34 1.79 -2.77
C ASP A 278 21.16 0.49 -2.75
N ILE A 279 20.69 -0.51 -2.00
CA ILE A 279 21.19 -1.89 -2.02
C ILE A 279 19.98 -2.79 -2.22
N PHE A 280 19.97 -3.53 -3.31
CA PHE A 280 18.91 -4.47 -3.62
C PHE A 280 19.44 -5.72 -4.34
N ALA A 281 18.57 -6.73 -4.46
CA ALA A 281 18.89 -7.96 -5.15
C ALA A 281 19.14 -7.67 -6.64
N ASP A 282 20.27 -8.17 -7.17
CA ASP A 282 20.63 -8.06 -8.58
C ASP A 282 19.49 -8.59 -9.46
N PRO A 283 18.93 -7.78 -10.37
CA PRO A 283 17.80 -8.18 -11.18
C PRO A 283 18.03 -9.43 -12.02
N LEU A 284 19.28 -9.62 -12.50
CA LEU A 284 19.64 -10.81 -13.30
C LEU A 284 19.97 -12.02 -12.42
N ASN A 285 20.30 -11.80 -11.12
CA ASN A 285 20.64 -12.86 -10.20
C ASN A 285 20.30 -12.45 -8.74
N ARG A 286 19.07 -12.62 -8.34
CA ARG A 286 18.56 -12.22 -7.01
C ARG A 286 19.27 -12.86 -5.80
N THR A 287 20.16 -13.82 -6.01
CA THR A 287 20.95 -14.40 -4.92
C THR A 287 22.10 -13.51 -4.47
N ILE A 288 22.32 -12.39 -5.14
CA ILE A 288 23.40 -11.42 -4.90
C ILE A 288 22.75 -10.05 -4.70
N ASN A 289 23.13 -9.35 -3.63
CA ASN A 289 22.77 -7.94 -3.47
C ASN A 289 23.89 -7.05 -4.01
N ARG A 290 23.50 -5.95 -4.64
CA ARG A 290 24.43 -4.96 -5.21
C ARG A 290 24.09 -3.55 -4.76
N ILE A 291 25.11 -2.69 -4.77
CA ILE A 291 24.95 -1.26 -4.67
C ILE A 291 24.45 -0.72 -6.00
N ALA A 292 23.37 0.04 -5.97
CA ALA A 292 22.90 0.86 -7.08
C ALA A 292 23.25 2.33 -6.87
N LEU A 293 23.66 3.00 -7.94
CA LEU A 293 23.87 4.44 -7.98
C LEU A 293 23.15 5.02 -9.20
N GLY A 294 22.45 6.12 -9.00
CA GLY A 294 21.68 6.76 -10.07
C GLY A 294 21.00 8.05 -9.66
N THR A 295 19.83 8.29 -10.23
CA THR A 295 18.98 9.45 -9.95
C THR A 295 18.52 9.47 -8.50
N PRO A 296 18.41 10.65 -7.84
CA PRO A 296 18.01 10.72 -6.45
C PRO A 296 16.51 10.52 -6.26
N GLU A 297 16.16 9.88 -5.13
CA GLU A 297 14.82 9.91 -4.53
C GLU A 297 14.87 10.81 -3.29
N THR A 298 14.19 11.94 -3.36
CA THR A 298 14.32 13.00 -2.34
C THR A 298 13.38 12.86 -1.17
N ASP A 299 12.51 11.85 -1.15
CA ASP A 299 11.53 11.67 -0.08
C ASP A 299 12.20 11.32 1.25
N SER A 300 11.78 12.03 2.31
CA SER A 300 12.23 11.74 3.67
C SER A 300 11.50 10.53 4.24
N ALA A 301 12.24 9.72 5.00
CA ALA A 301 11.67 8.64 5.78
C ALA A 301 11.13 9.08 7.15
N LEU A 302 11.29 10.36 7.54
CA LEU A 302 10.64 10.88 8.73
C LEU A 302 9.13 10.97 8.51
N PRO A 303 8.34 10.39 9.42
CA PRO A 303 6.89 10.36 9.25
C PRO A 303 6.29 11.72 9.51
N PHE A 304 5.50 12.20 8.55
CA PHE A 304 4.65 13.36 8.71
C PHE A 304 3.24 12.96 9.13
N ASN A 305 2.40 13.93 9.47
CA ASN A 305 1.03 13.72 9.91
C ASN A 305 0.18 12.86 9.00
N ASN A 306 0.49 12.85 7.71
CA ASN A 306 -0.20 12.09 6.70
C ASN A 306 0.72 11.96 5.49
N ASP A 307 1.08 10.72 5.13
CA ASP A 307 1.97 10.44 4.01
C ASP A 307 1.46 11.03 2.69
N ASP A 308 0.14 11.05 2.51
CA ASP A 308 -0.47 11.59 1.29
C ASP A 308 -0.41 13.12 1.21
N VAL A 309 -0.61 13.79 2.33
CA VAL A 309 -0.45 15.25 2.42
C VAL A 309 1.00 15.64 2.10
N HIS A 310 1.95 14.86 2.60
CA HIS A 310 3.37 15.08 2.31
C HIS A 310 3.68 14.86 0.82
N LYS A 311 3.18 13.78 0.23
CA LYS A 311 3.35 13.51 -1.21
C LYS A 311 2.78 14.62 -2.09
N ILE A 312 1.58 15.11 -1.77
CA ILE A 312 0.97 16.23 -2.50
C ILE A 312 1.79 17.49 -2.31
N LEU A 313 2.22 17.79 -1.10
CA LEU A 313 3.10 18.94 -0.86
C LEU A 313 4.40 18.83 -1.68
N TYR A 314 5.00 17.65 -1.72
CA TYR A 314 6.19 17.41 -2.54
C TYR A 314 5.90 17.66 -4.03
N LYS A 315 4.81 17.13 -4.57
CA LYS A 315 4.39 17.35 -5.98
C LYS A 315 4.11 18.84 -6.26
N VAL A 316 3.39 19.53 -5.35
CA VAL A 316 3.16 20.97 -5.47
C VAL A 316 4.49 21.75 -5.45
N ARG A 317 5.39 21.42 -4.53
CA ARG A 317 6.73 22.04 -4.49
C ARG A 317 7.52 21.75 -5.77
N LYS A 318 7.45 20.54 -6.29
CA LYS A 318 8.05 20.15 -7.56
C LYS A 318 7.51 21.03 -8.70
N LYS A 319 6.18 21.25 -8.76
CA LYS A 319 5.56 22.05 -9.82
C LYS A 319 6.03 23.52 -9.78
N PHE A 320 6.00 24.22 -8.64
CA PHE A 320 6.49 25.59 -8.59
C PHE A 320 8.03 25.71 -8.69
N ILE A 321 8.76 24.59 -8.55
CA ILE A 321 10.19 24.53 -8.88
C ILE A 321 10.39 24.51 -10.40
N LEU A 322 9.44 23.98 -11.18
CA LEU A 322 9.58 23.77 -12.62
C LEU A 322 8.94 24.85 -13.50
N ASP A 323 7.83 25.43 -13.08
CA ASP A 323 6.97 26.28 -13.94
C ASP A 323 7.46 27.73 -14.18
N ASP A 324 8.59 28.17 -13.61
CA ASP A 324 9.10 29.55 -13.70
C ASP A 324 9.99 29.84 -14.94
N ASP A 325 10.09 28.91 -15.89
CA ASP A 325 11.05 29.03 -17.02
C ASP A 325 10.42 29.39 -18.39
N ASP A 326 9.10 29.63 -18.47
CA ASP A 326 8.43 29.92 -19.75
C ASP A 326 8.56 31.36 -20.24
N ASP A 327 9.40 32.19 -19.59
CA ASP A 327 9.64 33.59 -19.99
C ASP A 327 10.58 33.77 -21.22
N ASP A 328 11.14 32.71 -21.83
CA ASP A 328 12.12 32.80 -22.90
C ASP A 328 11.66 32.37 -24.31
N ASP A 329 10.44 31.90 -24.52
CA ASP A 329 9.91 31.55 -25.86
C ASP A 329 8.64 32.37 -26.22
N GLU A 330 8.86 33.64 -26.61
CA GLU A 330 7.88 34.58 -27.22
C GLU A 330 7.48 34.20 -28.66
N ASN A 331 7.21 32.95 -29.00
CA ASN A 331 6.58 32.66 -30.31
C ASN A 331 5.82 31.33 -30.31
N ASP A 332 4.56 31.44 -30.22
CA ASP A 332 3.40 30.62 -30.57
C ASP A 332 2.50 30.41 -29.37
N ILE A 333 1.36 31.10 -29.36
CA ILE A 333 0.05 30.56 -28.92
C ILE A 333 -0.92 31.73 -28.64
N GLU A 334 -1.71 32.15 -29.62
CA GLU A 334 -2.98 32.79 -29.43
C GLU A 334 -4.02 31.70 -29.14
N GLY A 335 -4.45 31.54 -27.86
CA GLY A 335 -5.58 30.70 -27.49
C GLY A 335 -5.53 29.92 -26.18
N ARG A 336 -4.42 30.00 -25.42
CA ARG A 336 -4.29 29.35 -24.09
C ARG A 336 -4.10 30.30 -22.90
N GLU A 337 -4.21 31.59 -23.16
CA GLU A 337 -3.71 32.64 -22.26
C GLU A 337 -4.42 32.75 -20.89
N GLU A 338 -5.71 32.38 -20.76
CA GLU A 338 -6.44 32.57 -19.49
C GLU A 338 -6.17 31.43 -18.48
N GLU A 339 -6.01 30.19 -18.92
CA GLU A 339 -5.80 29.01 -18.06
C GLU A 339 -4.33 28.91 -17.58
N GLU A 340 -3.38 29.20 -18.49
CA GLU A 340 -1.95 29.24 -18.15
C GLU A 340 -1.64 30.43 -17.21
N GLU A 341 -2.34 31.57 -17.34
CA GLU A 341 -2.19 32.71 -16.43
C GLU A 341 -2.70 32.41 -15.02
N GLU A 342 -3.76 31.58 -14.85
CA GLU A 342 -4.28 31.19 -13.53
C GLU A 342 -3.37 30.15 -12.86
N ALA A 343 -2.83 29.19 -13.61
CA ALA A 343 -1.86 28.20 -13.14
C ALA A 343 -0.53 28.89 -12.77
N ALA A 344 -0.02 29.78 -13.59
CA ALA A 344 1.17 30.58 -13.30
C ALA A 344 0.98 31.49 -12.08
N LYS A 345 -0.21 32.08 -11.88
CA LYS A 345 -0.55 32.86 -10.69
C LYS A 345 -0.54 32.00 -9.43
N GLN A 346 -1.03 30.77 -9.52
CA GLN A 346 -1.10 29.86 -8.40
C GLN A 346 0.31 29.34 -8.02
N THR A 347 1.14 29.03 -9.01
CA THR A 347 2.55 28.65 -8.84
C THR A 347 3.38 29.78 -8.23
N SER A 348 3.24 30.99 -8.75
CA SER A 348 3.87 32.20 -8.17
C SER A 348 3.40 32.47 -6.73
N SER A 349 2.15 32.16 -6.40
CA SER A 349 1.59 32.25 -5.04
C SER A 349 2.20 31.20 -4.11
N GLY A 350 2.35 29.97 -4.56
CA GLY A 350 2.95 28.86 -3.81
C GLY A 350 4.42 29.11 -3.47
N LEU A 351 5.20 29.57 -4.45
CA LEU A 351 6.61 29.93 -4.27
C LEU A 351 6.77 31.10 -3.29
N LYS A 352 5.93 32.13 -3.38
CA LYS A 352 5.92 33.26 -2.42
C LYS A 352 5.58 32.78 -1.00
N ALA A 353 4.60 31.89 -0.85
CA ALA A 353 4.26 31.30 0.43
C ALA A 353 5.44 30.50 1.01
N TYR A 354 6.14 29.73 0.17
CA TYR A 354 7.33 28.99 0.57
C TYR A 354 8.46 29.90 1.04
N VAL A 355 8.82 30.92 0.28
CA VAL A 355 9.86 31.90 0.67
C VAL A 355 9.48 32.57 1.99
N SER A 356 8.22 32.94 2.18
CA SER A 356 7.72 33.53 3.43
C SER A 356 7.82 32.55 4.61
N TYR A 357 7.52 31.26 4.37
CA TYR A 357 7.67 30.21 5.37
C TYR A 357 9.14 30.05 5.79
N VAL A 358 10.06 29.91 4.82
CA VAL A 358 11.49 29.76 5.11
C VAL A 358 12.06 30.99 5.84
N LYS A 359 11.65 32.19 5.46
CA LYS A 359 12.05 33.43 6.19
C LYS A 359 11.70 33.35 7.67
N LYS A 360 10.45 32.98 8.00
CA LYS A 360 10.01 32.85 9.40
C LYS A 360 10.74 31.74 10.15
N VAL A 361 10.97 30.59 9.48
CA VAL A 361 11.76 29.49 10.07
C VAL A 361 13.16 29.94 10.43
N VAL A 362 13.84 30.61 9.50
CA VAL A 362 15.22 31.11 9.71
C VAL A 362 15.25 32.19 10.79
N GLU A 363 14.29 33.13 10.78
CA GLU A 363 14.15 34.17 11.80
C GLU A 363 14.09 33.59 13.22
N ILE A 364 13.14 32.68 13.47
CA ILE A 364 12.95 32.03 14.77
C ILE A 364 14.18 31.20 15.16
N TYR A 365 14.81 30.52 14.17
CA TYR A 365 16.02 29.74 14.41
C TYR A 365 17.22 30.64 14.82
N ILE A 366 17.41 31.79 14.15
CA ILE A 366 18.46 32.74 14.47
C ILE A 366 18.27 33.33 15.88
N LEU A 367 17.04 33.76 16.21
CA LEU A 367 16.70 34.27 17.55
C LEU A 367 16.90 33.22 18.65
N TYR A 368 16.73 31.93 18.32
CA TYR A 368 17.09 30.87 19.26
C TYR A 368 18.59 30.74 19.48
N LEU A 369 19.40 30.89 18.43
CA LEU A 369 20.86 30.84 18.52
C LEU A 369 21.44 32.12 19.22
N ASP A 370 20.88 33.27 18.89
CA ASP A 370 21.31 34.54 19.39
C ASP A 370 20.11 35.48 19.63
N PRO A 371 19.64 35.61 20.86
CA PRO A 371 18.49 36.45 21.19
C PRO A 371 18.71 37.94 20.93
N ASP A 372 19.96 38.39 20.80
CA ASP A 372 20.33 39.77 20.51
C ASP A 372 20.47 40.05 19.00
N ALA A 373 20.30 39.04 18.15
CA ALA A 373 20.36 39.20 16.69
C ALA A 373 19.20 40.06 16.18
N ASN A 374 19.44 40.84 15.13
CA ASN A 374 18.38 41.53 14.38
C ASN A 374 18.10 40.77 13.07
N PRO A 375 17.08 39.92 13.01
CA PRO A 375 16.80 39.14 11.81
C PRO A 375 16.26 39.96 10.63
N GLU A 376 15.68 41.15 10.84
CA GLU A 376 15.20 42.05 9.78
C GLU A 376 16.30 42.43 8.79
N ASP A 377 17.54 42.58 9.29
CA ASP A 377 18.71 42.91 8.43
C ASP A 377 19.11 41.77 7.47
N THR A 378 18.51 40.61 7.60
CA THR A 378 18.88 39.38 6.87
C THR A 378 17.77 38.82 5.97
N GLU A 379 16.57 39.40 6.00
CA GLU A 379 15.40 38.88 5.27
C GLU A 379 15.63 38.76 3.74
N ASP A 380 16.31 39.76 3.15
CA ASP A 380 16.62 39.76 1.72
C ASP A 380 17.61 38.64 1.37
N ASN A 381 18.63 38.42 2.22
CA ASN A 381 19.59 37.33 2.04
C ASN A 381 18.92 35.96 2.17
N VAL A 382 17.99 35.80 3.11
CA VAL A 382 17.23 34.55 3.26
C VAL A 382 16.37 34.28 2.03
N ALA A 383 15.67 35.31 1.50
CA ALA A 383 14.89 35.19 0.29
C ALA A 383 15.76 34.81 -0.91
N GLU A 384 16.88 35.49 -1.13
CA GLU A 384 17.82 35.21 -2.19
C GLU A 384 18.37 33.77 -2.10
N MET A 385 18.83 33.37 -0.91
CA MET A 385 19.38 32.02 -0.70
C MET A 385 18.31 30.95 -0.85
N THR A 386 17.05 31.21 -0.45
CA THR A 386 15.93 30.30 -0.67
C THR A 386 15.68 30.09 -2.17
N MET A 387 15.65 31.20 -2.94
CA MET A 387 15.51 31.10 -4.41
C MET A 387 16.71 30.40 -5.05
N ASN A 388 17.92 30.56 -4.54
CA ASN A 388 19.09 29.84 -5.03
C ASN A 388 19.02 28.34 -4.69
N ALA A 389 18.49 27.96 -3.52
CA ALA A 389 18.22 26.56 -3.19
C ALA A 389 17.15 25.94 -4.12
N VAL A 390 16.08 26.68 -4.43
CA VAL A 390 15.06 26.30 -5.41
C VAL A 390 15.69 26.08 -6.80
N LYS A 391 16.61 26.96 -7.24
CA LYS A 391 17.34 26.76 -8.51
C LYS A 391 18.22 25.52 -8.50
N VAL A 392 18.86 25.18 -7.38
CA VAL A 392 19.63 23.94 -7.23
C VAL A 392 18.70 22.72 -7.38
N ALA A 393 17.58 22.71 -6.65
CA ALA A 393 16.57 21.63 -6.73
C ALA A 393 16.03 21.49 -8.16
N ARG A 394 15.68 22.60 -8.81
CA ARG A 394 15.23 22.67 -10.21
C ARG A 394 16.24 22.05 -11.17
N GLN A 395 17.51 22.40 -11.04
CA GLN A 395 18.53 21.86 -11.92
C GLN A 395 18.72 20.35 -11.72
N ILE A 396 18.71 19.85 -10.48
CA ILE A 396 18.76 18.42 -10.19
C ILE A 396 17.57 17.70 -10.86
N TYR A 397 16.37 18.27 -10.75
CA TYR A 397 15.17 17.70 -11.35
C TYR A 397 15.24 17.71 -12.89
N LYS A 398 15.66 18.84 -13.52
CA LYS A 398 15.83 18.89 -14.97
C LYS A 398 16.83 17.85 -15.48
N LEU A 399 17.94 17.65 -14.78
CA LEU A 399 18.92 16.63 -15.13
C LEU A 399 18.36 15.21 -14.98
N LYS A 400 17.57 14.96 -13.94
CA LYS A 400 16.85 13.70 -13.75
C LYS A 400 15.88 13.45 -14.90
N SER A 401 15.00 14.39 -15.21
CA SER A 401 14.03 14.25 -16.31
C SER A 401 14.69 14.11 -17.68
N ALA A 402 15.80 14.81 -17.92
CA ALA A 402 16.57 14.65 -19.17
C ALA A 402 17.16 13.26 -19.30
N ALA A 403 17.65 12.66 -18.21
CA ALA A 403 18.15 11.30 -18.19
C ALA A 403 17.04 10.28 -18.46
N GLU A 404 15.91 10.44 -17.83
CA GLU A 404 14.71 9.62 -18.02
C GLU A 404 14.22 9.68 -19.49
N ASN A 405 14.22 10.86 -20.09
CA ASN A 405 13.82 11.04 -21.49
C ASN A 405 14.84 10.48 -22.49
N ALA A 406 16.13 10.49 -22.18
CA ALA A 406 17.18 9.99 -23.06
C ALA A 406 17.11 8.45 -23.25
N THR A 407 16.55 7.73 -22.28
CA THR A 407 16.46 6.27 -22.28
C THR A 407 15.14 5.72 -22.77
N LYS A 408 14.13 6.56 -23.03
CA LYS A 408 12.82 6.14 -23.58
C LYS A 408 12.91 5.35 -24.91
N SER A 409 14.09 5.13 -25.46
CA SER A 409 14.32 4.40 -26.71
C SER A 409 14.71 2.94 -26.56
N SER A 410 14.98 2.45 -25.35
CA SER A 410 15.33 1.04 -25.17
C SER A 410 14.11 0.13 -25.30
N LYS A 411 14.22 -0.88 -26.17
CA LYS A 411 13.14 -1.85 -26.41
C LYS A 411 13.09 -2.98 -25.39
N ASN A 412 14.16 -3.15 -24.59
CA ASN A 412 14.28 -4.24 -23.65
C ASN A 412 14.98 -3.75 -22.37
N PRO A 413 14.27 -3.64 -21.24
CA PRO A 413 14.83 -3.16 -19.97
C PRO A 413 16.04 -3.97 -19.45
N ILE A 414 16.19 -5.23 -19.91
CA ILE A 414 17.35 -6.06 -19.54
C ILE A 414 18.63 -5.47 -20.12
N ASP A 415 18.56 -4.88 -21.30
CA ASP A 415 19.71 -4.30 -21.99
C ASP A 415 20.17 -2.98 -21.36
N ASP A 416 19.32 -2.35 -20.54
CA ASP A 416 19.62 -1.10 -19.81
C ASP A 416 20.42 -1.33 -18.53
N ILE A 417 20.53 -2.58 -18.07
CA ILE A 417 21.27 -2.92 -16.86
C ILE A 417 22.78 -2.88 -17.14
N VAL A 418 23.48 -1.98 -16.47
CA VAL A 418 24.92 -1.78 -16.63
C VAL A 418 25.63 -2.13 -15.32
N TYR A 419 26.70 -2.92 -15.42
CA TYR A 419 27.59 -3.24 -14.29
C TYR A 419 28.92 -2.54 -14.46
N LEU A 420 29.30 -1.71 -13.49
CA LEU A 420 30.54 -0.96 -13.51
C LEU A 420 31.37 -1.21 -12.25
N SER A 421 32.71 -1.21 -12.40
CA SER A 421 33.59 -1.00 -11.25
C SER A 421 33.53 0.46 -10.79
N VAL A 422 33.90 0.75 -9.54
CA VAL A 422 34.01 2.13 -9.01
C VAL A 422 34.90 2.99 -9.88
N LYS A 423 36.00 2.41 -10.38
CA LYS A 423 36.93 3.09 -11.29
C LYS A 423 36.31 3.39 -12.66
N ASP A 424 35.52 2.45 -13.19
CA ASP A 424 34.85 2.66 -14.49
C ASP A 424 33.75 3.70 -14.35
N LEU A 425 32.99 3.69 -13.27
CA LEU A 425 32.01 4.75 -12.95
C LEU A 425 32.71 6.12 -12.89
N GLN A 426 33.85 6.24 -12.18
CA GLN A 426 34.62 7.49 -12.14
C GLN A 426 35.06 7.93 -13.56
N ASN A 427 35.56 6.98 -14.36
CA ASN A 427 35.94 7.29 -15.75
C ASN A 427 34.74 7.72 -16.61
N GLN A 428 33.58 7.12 -16.41
CA GLN A 428 32.36 7.48 -17.15
C GLN A 428 31.88 8.87 -16.75
N THR A 429 31.81 9.17 -15.47
CA THR A 429 31.34 10.49 -15.00
C THR A 429 32.30 11.62 -15.33
N ASP A 430 33.62 11.37 -15.34
CA ASP A 430 34.61 12.37 -15.69
C ASP A 430 34.71 12.67 -17.22
N LYS A 431 34.12 11.85 -18.09
CA LYS A 431 34.15 12.05 -19.55
C LYS A 431 33.62 13.42 -19.96
N LEU A 432 32.49 13.84 -19.40
CA LEU A 432 31.83 15.10 -19.77
C LEU A 432 32.63 16.33 -19.30
N ILE A 433 33.33 16.22 -18.18
CA ILE A 433 34.06 17.31 -17.56
C ILE A 433 35.56 17.38 -17.92
N SER A 434 36.01 16.44 -18.76
CA SER A 434 37.43 16.37 -19.19
C SER A 434 37.96 17.72 -19.74
N PRO A 435 39.18 18.19 -19.40
CA PRO A 435 40.21 17.49 -18.59
C PRO A 435 40.08 17.62 -17.06
N LYS A 436 39.00 18.20 -16.54
CA LYS A 436 38.73 18.22 -15.10
C LYS A 436 38.33 16.83 -14.65
N THR A 437 38.46 16.57 -13.35
CA THR A 437 37.96 15.36 -12.67
C THR A 437 37.31 15.75 -11.36
N LEU A 438 36.31 14.96 -10.95
CA LEU A 438 35.70 15.07 -9.63
C LEU A 438 35.71 13.69 -8.95
N PRO A 439 36.84 13.31 -8.29
CA PRO A 439 37.02 12.00 -7.71
C PRO A 439 36.20 11.84 -6.42
N ILE A 440 34.95 11.43 -6.51
CA ILE A 440 34.00 11.35 -5.41
C ILE A 440 33.52 9.93 -5.08
N TRP A 441 33.53 9.00 -6.03
CA TRP A 441 32.83 7.72 -5.85
C TRP A 441 33.46 6.81 -4.82
N GLU A 442 34.79 6.76 -4.77
CA GLU A 442 35.51 6.02 -3.72
C GLU A 442 35.22 6.60 -2.33
N ASP A 443 35.33 7.93 -2.17
CA ASP A 443 35.07 8.63 -0.91
C ASP A 443 33.59 8.51 -0.51
N TYR A 444 32.67 8.60 -1.46
CA TYR A 444 31.23 8.42 -1.24
C TYR A 444 30.94 7.05 -0.63
N LEU A 445 31.41 5.98 -1.28
CA LEU A 445 31.22 4.62 -0.81
C LEU A 445 31.91 4.35 0.52
N GLN A 446 33.14 4.87 0.74
CA GLN A 446 33.82 4.77 2.03
C GLN A 446 33.01 5.43 3.14
N LEU A 447 32.44 6.62 2.91
CA LEU A 447 31.59 7.33 3.87
C LEU A 447 30.28 6.57 4.14
N MET A 448 29.62 6.07 3.09
CA MET A 448 28.38 5.29 3.24
C MET A 448 28.61 4.04 4.06
N MET A 449 29.67 3.28 3.79
CA MET A 449 29.93 1.98 4.39
C MET A 449 30.70 2.05 5.72
N ALA A 450 31.13 3.24 6.17
CA ALA A 450 32.01 3.41 7.34
C ALA A 450 31.48 2.83 8.67
N SER A 451 30.19 2.56 8.81
CA SER A 451 29.55 2.07 10.05
C SER A 451 29.11 0.61 9.98
N THR A 452 29.35 -0.11 8.88
CA THR A 452 28.83 -1.48 8.70
C THR A 452 29.64 -2.49 9.52
N VAL A 453 28.93 -3.39 10.21
CA VAL A 453 29.53 -4.41 11.10
C VAL A 453 30.49 -5.33 10.35
N ASN A 454 30.17 -5.67 9.10
CA ASN A 454 30.95 -6.60 8.28
C ASN A 454 32.31 -6.06 7.81
N ILE A 455 32.52 -4.73 7.84
CA ILE A 455 33.77 -4.09 7.42
C ILE A 455 34.83 -4.17 8.53
N LYS A 456 34.42 -4.17 9.80
CA LYS A 456 35.35 -4.18 10.96
C LYS A 456 36.19 -5.44 11.07
N ASN A 457 35.84 -6.51 10.37
CA ASN A 457 36.45 -7.82 10.56
C ASN A 457 37.57 -8.16 9.56
N ASN A 458 37.76 -7.43 8.46
CA ASN A 458 38.65 -7.93 7.39
C ASN A 458 39.86 -7.07 6.97
N ASN A 459 39.87 -5.72 7.14
CA ASN A 459 41.04 -4.94 6.64
C ASN A 459 41.19 -3.54 7.31
N GLY A 460 41.32 -3.48 8.62
CA GLY A 460 41.68 -2.20 9.26
C GLY A 460 40.62 -1.06 9.08
N GLY A 461 39.38 -1.41 8.77
CA GLY A 461 38.23 -0.47 8.76
C GLY A 461 37.92 0.20 7.42
N LYS A 462 38.61 -0.14 6.32
CA LYS A 462 38.24 0.34 4.98
C LYS A 462 37.34 -0.65 4.24
N PHE A 463 36.35 -0.11 3.56
CA PHE A 463 35.49 -0.88 2.64
C PHE A 463 36.29 -1.22 1.37
N ASN A 464 36.28 -2.47 0.95
CA ASN A 464 36.98 -2.89 -0.26
C ASN A 464 36.13 -2.59 -1.49
N THR A 465 36.56 -1.64 -2.30
CA THR A 465 35.90 -1.24 -3.56
C THR A 465 36.53 -1.90 -4.79
N THR A 466 37.66 -2.65 -4.63
CA THR A 466 38.46 -3.13 -5.77
C THR A 466 37.71 -4.09 -6.67
N ASP A 467 36.96 -5.01 -6.07
CA ASP A 467 36.16 -6.04 -6.77
C ASP A 467 34.65 -5.74 -6.78
N LEU A 468 34.27 -4.53 -6.29
CA LEU A 468 32.88 -4.13 -6.20
C LEU A 468 32.34 -3.80 -7.59
N GLN A 469 31.25 -4.46 -7.98
CA GLN A 469 30.42 -4.09 -9.12
C GLN A 469 29.18 -3.33 -8.63
N ILE A 470 29.04 -2.13 -9.13
CA ILE A 470 27.88 -1.28 -8.95
C ILE A 470 26.90 -1.57 -10.09
N ILE A 471 25.62 -1.61 -9.80
CA ILE A 471 24.56 -1.67 -10.80
C ILE A 471 24.04 -0.26 -11.07
N THR A 472 23.76 0.03 -12.32
CA THR A 472 23.25 1.32 -12.81
C THR A 472 22.53 1.09 -14.14
N SER A 473 22.02 2.15 -14.74
CA SER A 473 21.45 2.15 -16.11
C SER A 473 22.15 3.19 -16.99
N ASP A 474 21.91 3.14 -18.29
CA ASP A 474 22.43 4.18 -19.21
C ASP A 474 21.85 5.57 -18.86
N ALA A 475 20.58 5.64 -18.42
CA ALA A 475 19.97 6.85 -17.90
C ALA A 475 20.70 7.38 -16.66
N ASP A 476 20.91 6.51 -15.69
CA ASP A 476 21.60 6.88 -14.47
C ASP A 476 23.04 7.32 -14.73
N ILE A 477 23.75 6.67 -15.64
CA ILE A 477 25.10 7.11 -16.05
C ILE A 477 25.05 8.52 -16.64
N PHE A 478 24.07 8.78 -17.53
CA PHE A 478 23.88 10.10 -18.11
C PHE A 478 23.57 11.15 -17.02
N TYR A 479 22.69 10.83 -16.07
CA TYR A 479 22.44 11.68 -14.92
C TYR A 479 23.71 11.92 -14.10
N LEU A 480 24.46 10.88 -13.73
CA LEU A 480 25.65 10.98 -12.92
C LEU A 480 26.77 11.78 -13.62
N GLN A 481 26.84 11.74 -14.95
CA GLN A 481 27.72 12.59 -15.74
C GLN A 481 27.32 14.06 -15.66
N THR A 482 26.05 14.35 -15.93
CA THR A 482 25.54 15.74 -16.00
C THR A 482 25.48 16.41 -14.62
N ILE A 483 25.11 15.65 -13.57
CA ILE A 483 25.16 16.21 -12.21
C ILE A 483 26.60 16.46 -11.75
N THR A 484 27.56 15.64 -12.15
CA THR A 484 28.99 15.86 -11.86
C THR A 484 29.48 17.15 -12.51
N GLU A 485 29.06 17.43 -13.74
CA GLU A 485 29.36 18.72 -14.42
C GLU A 485 28.75 19.91 -13.65
N TYR A 486 27.46 19.81 -13.26
CA TYR A 486 26.78 20.86 -12.51
C TYR A 486 27.44 21.14 -11.16
N LEU A 487 27.87 20.11 -10.43
CA LEU A 487 28.54 20.24 -9.13
C LEU A 487 29.88 21.01 -9.21
N LEU A 488 30.53 21.04 -10.37
CA LEU A 488 31.72 21.86 -10.60
C LEU A 488 31.41 23.34 -10.89
N GLN A 489 30.17 23.66 -11.20
CA GLN A 489 29.74 25.02 -11.62
C GLN A 489 28.93 25.72 -10.53
N VAL A 490 28.13 24.97 -9.74
CA VAL A 490 27.27 25.53 -8.71
C VAL A 490 28.10 26.24 -7.61
N PRO A 491 27.72 27.47 -7.19
CA PRO A 491 28.39 28.15 -6.09
C PRO A 491 28.33 27.33 -4.80
N PRO A 492 29.43 27.14 -4.07
CA PRO A 492 29.44 26.35 -2.85
C PRO A 492 28.44 26.81 -1.79
N SER A 493 28.15 28.12 -1.67
CA SER A 493 27.14 28.64 -0.73
C SER A 493 25.71 28.23 -1.10
N HIS A 494 25.38 28.10 -2.39
CA HIS A 494 24.07 27.66 -2.83
C HIS A 494 23.85 26.17 -2.49
N LEU A 495 24.85 25.33 -2.73
CA LEU A 495 24.82 23.92 -2.40
C LEU A 495 24.79 23.72 -0.88
N GLU A 496 25.56 24.52 -0.11
CA GLU A 496 25.53 24.52 1.35
C GLU A 496 24.13 24.81 1.89
N PHE A 497 23.50 25.88 1.38
CA PHE A 497 22.18 26.30 1.81
C PHE A 497 21.10 25.28 1.39
N TYR A 498 21.19 24.71 0.19
CA TYR A 498 20.27 23.67 -0.28
C TYR A 498 20.28 22.44 0.66
N LEU A 499 21.46 21.91 0.99
CA LEU A 499 21.59 20.77 1.90
C LEU A 499 21.13 21.12 3.32
N TRP A 500 21.47 22.33 3.78
CA TRP A 500 21.06 22.82 5.09
C TRP A 500 19.54 22.96 5.19
N LEU A 501 18.93 23.62 4.22
CA LEU A 501 17.48 23.85 4.20
C LEU A 501 16.70 22.52 4.12
N SER A 502 17.14 21.60 3.27
CA SER A 502 16.54 20.26 3.17
C SER A 502 16.56 19.52 4.51
N ALA A 503 17.68 19.57 5.23
CA ALA A 503 17.77 18.93 6.55
C ALA A 503 16.95 19.66 7.61
N VAL A 504 16.92 21.01 7.61
CA VAL A 504 16.15 21.80 8.59
C VAL A 504 14.66 21.57 8.43
N GLU A 505 14.14 21.58 7.21
CA GLU A 505 12.71 21.37 6.95
C GLU A 505 12.20 20.03 7.50
N GLU A 506 13.01 18.99 7.39
CA GLU A 506 12.67 17.66 7.91
C GLU A 506 12.69 17.62 9.45
N LEU A 507 13.70 18.22 10.07
CA LEU A 507 13.91 18.10 11.51
C LEU A 507 13.04 19.05 12.34
N ILE A 508 12.73 20.25 11.80
CA ILE A 508 12.17 21.35 12.56
C ILE A 508 10.75 21.07 13.07
N LEU A 509 9.98 20.25 12.35
CA LEU A 509 8.62 19.84 12.72
C LEU A 509 8.58 19.00 14.02
N HIS A 510 9.71 18.42 14.40
CA HIS A 510 9.86 17.61 15.60
C HIS A 510 10.39 18.39 16.81
N THR A 511 10.49 19.71 16.69
CA THR A 511 10.98 20.62 17.76
C THR A 511 9.82 21.30 18.50
N THR A 512 9.61 22.59 18.34
CA THR A 512 8.64 23.41 19.07
C THR A 512 7.23 23.39 18.47
N SER A 513 6.23 23.77 19.25
CA SER A 513 4.85 23.94 18.75
C SER A 513 4.75 25.12 17.76
N GLU A 514 5.55 26.15 17.92
CA GLU A 514 5.59 27.30 17.04
C GLU A 514 5.98 26.87 15.60
N MET A 515 7.00 26.02 15.45
CA MET A 515 7.42 25.51 14.15
C MET A 515 6.36 24.63 13.51
N ARG A 516 5.69 23.81 14.29
CA ARG A 516 4.57 23.00 13.78
C ARG A 516 3.39 23.83 13.29
N LEU A 517 3.05 24.90 14.01
CA LEU A 517 1.99 25.83 13.61
C LEU A 517 2.35 26.59 12.34
N LEU A 518 3.59 27.04 12.24
CA LEU A 518 4.09 27.71 11.06
C LEU A 518 4.03 26.84 9.81
N HIS A 519 4.45 25.57 9.94
CA HIS A 519 4.32 24.59 8.88
C HIS A 519 2.85 24.28 8.52
N ALA A 520 1.96 24.14 9.51
CA ALA A 520 0.54 23.90 9.27
C ALA A 520 -0.12 25.08 8.52
N GLU A 521 0.29 26.34 8.80
CA GLU A 521 -0.18 27.50 8.06
C GLU A 521 0.31 27.48 6.60
N TYR A 522 1.58 27.14 6.37
CA TYR A 522 2.13 26.96 5.03
C TYR A 522 1.37 25.85 4.25
N MET A 523 1.11 24.71 4.87
CA MET A 523 0.33 23.61 4.29
C MET A 523 -1.08 24.06 3.89
N ARG A 524 -1.75 24.82 4.76
CA ARG A 524 -3.09 25.37 4.47
C ARG A 524 -3.09 26.28 3.24
N LEU A 525 -2.06 27.07 3.07
CA LEU A 525 -1.94 27.99 1.93
C LEU A 525 -1.67 27.28 0.61
N VAL A 526 -0.90 26.20 0.65
CA VAL A 526 -0.38 25.55 -0.56
C VAL A 526 -1.25 24.37 -1.03
N ILE A 527 -1.75 23.58 -0.10
CA ILE A 527 -2.52 22.36 -0.45
C ILE A 527 -3.98 22.39 0.02
N GLY A 528 -4.41 23.45 0.70
CA GLY A 528 -5.81 23.65 1.08
C GLY A 528 -6.30 22.74 2.21
N THR A 529 -5.44 22.24 3.11
CA THR A 529 -5.88 21.58 4.34
C THR A 529 -6.38 22.60 5.34
N GLU A 530 -7.57 22.37 5.91
CA GLU A 530 -8.20 23.31 6.86
C GLU A 530 -7.83 23.06 8.32
N GLY A 531 -7.31 21.87 8.62
CA GLY A 531 -6.95 21.44 9.96
C GLY A 531 -5.68 20.61 10.02
N SER A 532 -5.21 20.32 11.23
CA SER A 532 -4.10 19.40 11.48
C SER A 532 -4.56 18.19 12.29
N SER A 533 -3.93 17.06 12.08
CA SER A 533 -4.21 15.84 12.82
C SER A 533 -3.89 16.02 14.32
N PRO A 534 -4.71 15.48 15.23
CA PRO A 534 -4.41 15.50 16.66
C PRO A 534 -3.03 14.89 16.95
N ARG A 535 -2.26 15.53 17.84
CA ARG A 535 -0.90 15.09 18.20
C ARG A 535 -0.81 13.58 18.50
N SER A 536 -1.81 13.03 19.15
CA SER A 536 -1.82 11.60 19.52
C SER A 536 -1.93 10.65 18.32
N LEU A 537 -2.54 11.08 17.22
CA LEU A 537 -2.57 10.33 15.97
C LEU A 537 -1.27 10.55 15.19
N TYR A 538 -0.79 11.79 15.12
CA TYR A 538 0.53 12.11 14.58
C TYR A 538 1.63 11.21 15.15
N CYS A 539 1.71 11.11 16.50
CA CYS A 539 2.69 10.26 17.15
C CYS A 539 2.47 8.77 16.85
N ALA A 540 1.20 8.32 16.76
CA ALA A 540 0.91 6.92 16.44
C ALA A 540 1.31 6.57 15.01
N HIS A 541 1.04 7.46 14.05
CA HIS A 541 1.48 7.29 12.65
C HIS A 541 3.00 7.22 12.55
N GLY A 542 3.70 8.21 13.12
CA GLY A 542 5.15 8.26 13.07
C GLY A 542 5.84 7.02 13.64
N ILE A 543 5.33 6.51 14.75
CA ILE A 543 5.90 5.31 15.35
C ILE A 543 5.52 4.06 14.55
N ASN A 544 4.33 4.02 13.97
CA ASN A 544 3.95 2.92 13.08
C ASN A 544 4.83 2.87 11.83
N SER A 545 5.14 4.01 11.24
CA SER A 545 6.06 4.08 10.10
C SER A 545 7.46 3.57 10.47
N LEU A 546 7.99 3.95 11.63
CA LEU A 546 9.34 3.57 12.06
C LEU A 546 9.44 2.17 12.69
N MET A 547 8.42 1.72 13.43
CA MET A 547 8.42 0.47 14.19
C MET A 547 7.16 -0.38 13.91
N GLY A 548 6.69 -0.41 12.68
CA GLY A 548 5.43 -1.05 12.31
C GLY A 548 5.35 -2.54 12.65
N MET A 549 6.44 -3.29 12.56
CA MET A 549 6.46 -4.70 12.95
C MET A 549 6.22 -4.87 14.45
N ALA A 550 6.82 -4.00 15.30
CA ALA A 550 6.56 -4.03 16.74
C ALA A 550 5.11 -3.67 17.07
N LEU A 551 4.53 -2.69 16.36
CA LEU A 551 3.12 -2.32 16.57
C LEU A 551 2.14 -3.36 16.01
N SER A 552 2.53 -4.12 15.01
CA SER A 552 1.72 -5.20 14.45
C SER A 552 1.48 -6.34 15.45
N TYR A 553 2.28 -6.45 16.50
CA TYR A 553 1.99 -7.30 17.66
C TYR A 553 0.59 -7.04 18.25
N ALA A 554 0.14 -5.77 18.27
CA ALA A 554 -1.20 -5.40 18.76
C ALA A 554 -2.34 -5.77 17.80
N LEU A 555 -2.02 -6.13 16.56
CA LEU A 555 -2.99 -6.54 15.53
C LEU A 555 -3.04 -8.07 15.37
N ALA A 556 -2.07 -8.79 15.96
CA ALA A 556 -2.06 -10.24 15.91
C ALA A 556 -3.31 -10.80 16.60
N ASP A 557 -4.06 -11.61 15.87
CA ASP A 557 -5.36 -12.12 16.27
C ASP A 557 -5.46 -13.63 16.00
N ASP A 558 -5.58 -14.39 17.06
CA ASP A 558 -5.75 -15.84 17.00
C ASP A 558 -7.05 -16.25 16.28
N ASP A 559 -8.12 -15.46 16.42
CA ASP A 559 -9.40 -15.71 15.74
C ASP A 559 -9.25 -15.53 14.23
N PHE A 560 -8.56 -14.48 13.81
CA PHE A 560 -8.20 -14.28 12.41
C PHE A 560 -7.42 -15.49 11.87
N THR A 561 -6.35 -15.89 12.56
CA THR A 561 -5.47 -16.97 12.10
C THR A 561 -6.22 -18.32 11.99
N ARG A 562 -7.14 -18.62 12.92
CA ARG A 562 -7.85 -19.91 12.92
C ARG A 562 -9.05 -19.95 11.98
N HIS A 563 -9.78 -18.85 11.82
CA HIS A 563 -11.08 -18.85 11.15
C HIS A 563 -11.10 -18.05 9.84
N LYS A 564 -10.38 -16.93 9.75
CA LYS A 564 -10.43 -16.04 8.58
C LYS A 564 -9.31 -16.32 7.59
N LEU A 565 -8.08 -16.49 8.04
CA LEU A 565 -6.93 -16.77 7.19
C LEU A 565 -7.13 -17.97 6.24
N PRO A 566 -7.67 -19.13 6.67
CA PRO A 566 -7.92 -20.24 5.74
C PRO A 566 -8.92 -19.90 4.62
N ASN A 567 -9.90 -19.04 4.89
CA ASN A 567 -10.86 -18.59 3.88
C ASN A 567 -10.22 -17.65 2.85
N VAL A 568 -9.37 -16.72 3.29
CA VAL A 568 -8.60 -15.84 2.40
C VAL A 568 -7.62 -16.66 1.54
N GLN A 569 -6.93 -17.62 2.13
CA GLN A 569 -6.02 -18.53 1.40
C GLN A 569 -6.78 -19.35 0.35
N ARG A 570 -7.98 -19.85 0.67
CA ARG A 570 -8.85 -20.53 -0.29
C ARG A 570 -9.27 -19.59 -1.42
N MET A 571 -9.67 -18.35 -1.09
CA MET A 571 -10.06 -17.35 -2.09
C MET A 571 -8.92 -17.06 -3.06
N LEU A 572 -7.70 -16.83 -2.58
CA LEU A 572 -6.50 -16.64 -3.41
C LEU A 572 -6.20 -17.89 -4.26
N HIS A 573 -6.39 -19.08 -3.70
CA HIS A 573 -6.24 -20.34 -4.46
C HIS A 573 -7.27 -20.42 -5.61
N ASP A 574 -8.52 -20.06 -5.36
CA ASP A 574 -9.58 -20.09 -6.39
C ASP A 574 -9.32 -19.02 -7.47
N ILE A 575 -8.83 -17.85 -7.09
CA ILE A 575 -8.41 -16.79 -8.02
C ILE A 575 -7.25 -17.26 -8.89
N ARG A 576 -6.22 -17.89 -8.31
CA ARG A 576 -5.10 -18.49 -9.05
C ARG A 576 -5.57 -19.60 -10.01
N ARG A 577 -6.52 -20.43 -9.60
CA ARG A 577 -7.16 -21.43 -10.51
C ARG A 577 -7.89 -20.74 -11.66
N SER A 578 -8.59 -19.65 -11.38
CA SER A 578 -9.28 -18.85 -12.37
C SER A 578 -8.29 -18.27 -13.40
N PHE A 579 -7.25 -17.58 -12.95
CA PHE A 579 -6.14 -17.11 -13.80
C PHE A 579 -5.55 -18.22 -14.67
N ASN A 580 -5.19 -19.37 -14.06
CA ASN A 580 -4.64 -20.50 -14.78
C ASN A 580 -5.59 -21.03 -15.88
N ASN A 581 -6.90 -20.98 -15.66
CA ASN A 581 -7.90 -21.38 -16.68
C ASN A 581 -7.99 -20.34 -17.79
N LEU A 582 -7.92 -19.04 -17.47
CA LEU A 582 -7.87 -17.97 -18.46
C LEU A 582 -6.63 -18.11 -19.33
N VAL A 583 -5.43 -18.27 -18.78
CA VAL A 583 -4.18 -18.50 -19.51
C VAL A 583 -4.28 -19.70 -20.46
N ARG A 584 -4.79 -20.83 -19.98
CA ARG A 584 -4.98 -22.02 -20.83
C ARG A 584 -5.94 -21.79 -21.99
N SER A 585 -6.91 -20.89 -21.83
CA SER A 585 -7.92 -20.59 -22.86
C SER A 585 -7.45 -19.55 -23.89
N THR A 586 -6.34 -18.83 -23.64
CA THR A 586 -5.80 -17.85 -24.57
C THR A 586 -5.37 -18.53 -25.90
N THR A 587 -5.54 -17.81 -27.02
CA THR A 587 -5.15 -18.31 -28.35
C THR A 587 -3.95 -17.55 -28.93
N TRP A 588 -3.57 -16.45 -28.30
CA TRP A 588 -2.48 -15.56 -28.74
C TRP A 588 -1.13 -15.94 -28.14
N MET A 589 -1.11 -16.66 -27.02
CA MET A 589 0.10 -17.11 -26.33
C MET A 589 0.48 -18.52 -26.83
N ASP A 590 1.75 -18.76 -27.15
CA ASP A 590 2.27 -20.07 -27.51
C ASP A 590 2.33 -21.04 -26.30
N GLU A 591 2.35 -22.34 -26.57
CA GLU A 591 2.29 -23.36 -25.51
C GLU A 591 3.52 -23.38 -24.58
N PRO A 592 4.78 -23.16 -25.03
CA PRO A 592 5.90 -23.02 -24.12
C PRO A 592 5.75 -21.83 -23.16
N THR A 593 5.33 -20.67 -23.64
CA THR A 593 5.12 -19.48 -22.80
C THR A 593 3.95 -19.68 -21.84
N LYS A 594 2.85 -20.33 -22.26
CA LYS A 594 1.77 -20.73 -21.34
C LYS A 594 2.28 -21.61 -20.22
N TYR A 595 3.12 -22.60 -20.55
CA TYR A 595 3.67 -23.50 -19.54
C TYR A 595 4.49 -22.74 -18.48
N GLU A 596 5.41 -21.87 -18.88
CA GLU A 596 6.21 -21.08 -17.93
C GLU A 596 5.35 -20.08 -17.15
N THR A 597 4.34 -19.46 -17.77
CA THR A 597 3.35 -18.58 -17.08
C THR A 597 2.63 -19.35 -15.97
N LEU A 598 2.18 -20.56 -16.24
CA LEU A 598 1.54 -21.40 -15.24
C LEU A 598 2.52 -21.86 -14.14
N GLN A 599 3.79 -22.09 -14.46
CA GLN A 599 4.83 -22.37 -13.47
C GLN A 599 5.09 -21.16 -12.57
N LYS A 600 5.21 -19.95 -13.14
CA LYS A 600 5.39 -18.72 -12.35
C LYS A 600 4.21 -18.51 -11.39
N SER A 601 2.98 -18.67 -11.87
CA SER A 601 1.78 -18.61 -11.03
C SER A 601 1.81 -19.67 -9.90
N ALA A 602 2.28 -20.88 -10.17
CA ALA A 602 2.35 -21.95 -9.18
C ALA A 602 3.42 -21.70 -8.10
N GLU A 603 4.58 -21.15 -8.49
CA GLU A 603 5.71 -20.84 -7.61
C GLU A 603 5.54 -19.51 -6.84
N MET A 604 4.56 -18.68 -7.22
CA MET A 604 4.29 -17.39 -6.58
C MET A 604 3.93 -17.60 -5.10
N LYS A 605 4.67 -16.93 -4.24
CA LYS A 605 4.51 -16.96 -2.78
C LYS A 605 3.40 -16.04 -2.33
N SER A 606 2.87 -16.27 -1.13
CA SER A 606 1.87 -15.40 -0.52
C SER A 606 2.13 -15.21 0.96
N PHE A 607 2.20 -13.97 1.40
CA PHE A 607 2.33 -13.53 2.77
C PHE A 607 1.01 -12.88 3.19
N ILE A 608 0.20 -13.58 4.00
CA ILE A 608 -1.17 -13.15 4.32
C ILE A 608 -1.33 -12.97 5.83
N GLY A 609 -1.85 -11.82 6.24
CA GLY A 609 -2.12 -11.48 7.63
C GLY A 609 -0.92 -10.82 8.32
N TYR A 610 -0.08 -11.59 8.96
CA TYR A 610 1.14 -11.15 9.64
C TYR A 610 2.16 -12.28 9.75
N PRO A 611 3.46 -11.98 9.85
CA PRO A 611 4.49 -12.99 10.04
C PRO A 611 4.40 -13.62 11.44
N GLU A 612 4.47 -14.96 11.52
CA GLU A 612 4.32 -15.68 12.78
C GLU A 612 5.31 -15.23 13.87
N TRP A 613 6.51 -14.81 13.48
CA TRP A 613 7.55 -14.41 14.42
C TRP A 613 7.21 -13.13 15.23
N ILE A 614 6.27 -12.27 14.78
CA ILE A 614 5.89 -11.07 15.56
C ILE A 614 5.20 -11.42 16.89
N THR A 615 4.61 -12.60 17.00
CA THR A 615 4.00 -13.09 18.24
C THR A 615 5.00 -13.78 19.17
N ASN A 616 6.23 -14.03 18.70
CA ASN A 616 7.32 -14.56 19.51
C ASN A 616 8.16 -13.39 20.04
N ALA A 617 8.08 -13.15 21.36
CA ALA A 617 8.76 -12.05 22.02
C ALA A 617 10.27 -11.99 21.70
N THR A 618 10.96 -13.12 21.83
CA THR A 618 12.41 -13.18 21.55
C THR A 618 12.72 -12.81 20.09
N ALA A 619 11.97 -13.36 19.14
CA ALA A 619 12.19 -13.08 17.72
C ALA A 619 11.91 -11.62 17.35
N LEU A 620 10.90 -11.01 17.97
CA LEU A 620 10.58 -9.60 17.78
C LEU A 620 11.63 -8.67 18.42
N ASP A 621 12.13 -9.04 19.58
CA ASP A 621 13.21 -8.30 20.27
C ASP A 621 14.54 -8.40 19.52
N ASP A 622 14.90 -9.59 19.02
CA ASP A 622 16.07 -9.81 18.16
C ASP A 622 16.00 -9.00 16.85
N TYR A 623 14.78 -8.87 16.28
CA TYR A 623 14.57 -8.05 15.07
C TYR A 623 14.92 -6.57 15.31
N TYR A 624 14.58 -6.03 16.50
CA TYR A 624 14.87 -4.64 16.89
C TYR A 624 16.12 -4.53 17.78
N GLU A 625 17.02 -5.52 17.71
CA GLU A 625 18.31 -5.44 18.39
C GLU A 625 19.10 -4.22 17.89
N GLY A 626 19.67 -3.45 18.81
CA GLY A 626 20.42 -2.22 18.51
C GLY A 626 19.59 -0.94 18.52
N VAL A 627 18.27 -1.00 18.44
CA VAL A 627 17.39 0.18 18.62
C VAL A 627 17.41 0.65 20.08
N LYS A 628 17.84 1.90 20.30
CA LYS A 628 17.90 2.54 21.63
C LYS A 628 16.90 3.67 21.70
N ILE A 629 16.03 3.63 22.71
CA ILE A 629 14.95 4.62 22.91
C ILE A 629 15.08 5.28 24.29
N ASN A 630 14.89 6.60 24.31
CA ASN A 630 14.85 7.41 25.52
C ASN A 630 13.52 8.17 25.57
N THR A 631 12.83 8.13 26.70
CA THR A 631 11.51 8.75 26.90
C THR A 631 11.50 10.28 26.87
N SER A 632 12.67 10.93 26.87
CA SER A 632 12.82 12.40 26.89
C SER A 632 13.43 12.98 25.61
N THR A 633 13.73 12.16 24.58
CA THR A 633 14.42 12.57 23.36
C THR A 633 13.65 12.13 22.13
N HIS A 634 12.62 12.88 21.76
CA HIS A 634 11.72 12.50 20.65
C HIS A 634 12.44 12.42 19.31
N LEU A 635 13.08 13.51 18.87
CA LEU A 635 13.72 13.56 17.54
C LEU A 635 14.87 12.56 17.42
N GLU A 636 15.70 12.45 18.46
CA GLU A 636 16.84 11.52 18.46
C GLU A 636 16.38 10.05 18.42
N ASN A 637 15.23 9.72 19.02
CA ASN A 637 14.65 8.38 18.92
C ASN A 637 14.27 8.08 17.46
N MET A 638 13.60 9.02 16.78
CA MET A 638 13.15 8.83 15.39
C MET A 638 14.35 8.67 14.45
N VAL A 639 15.27 9.62 14.50
CA VAL A 639 16.49 9.58 13.68
C VAL A 639 17.35 8.36 14.02
N GLY A 640 17.39 7.96 15.29
CA GLY A 640 18.10 6.74 15.73
C GLY A 640 17.54 5.45 15.14
N VAL A 641 16.21 5.35 14.98
CA VAL A 641 15.57 4.21 14.30
C VAL A 641 15.88 4.23 12.80
N LEU A 642 15.81 5.39 12.15
CA LEU A 642 16.17 5.53 10.72
C LEU A 642 17.63 5.13 10.47
N LEU A 643 18.56 5.64 11.28
CA LEU A 643 19.97 5.26 11.19
C LEU A 643 20.16 3.74 11.37
N TRP A 644 19.43 3.13 12.31
CA TRP A 644 19.45 1.68 12.49
C TRP A 644 18.92 0.95 11.24
N GLN A 645 17.79 1.38 10.66
CA GLN A 645 17.25 0.80 9.42
C GLN A 645 18.26 0.92 8.27
N THR A 646 18.86 2.09 8.06
CA THR A 646 19.92 2.30 7.05
C THR A 646 21.10 1.36 7.27
N GLN A 647 21.57 1.21 8.51
CA GLN A 647 22.68 0.28 8.83
C GLN A 647 22.32 -1.17 8.55
N MET A 648 21.08 -1.59 8.83
CA MET A 648 20.59 -2.91 8.50
C MET A 648 20.64 -3.14 6.99
N LYS A 649 20.14 -2.18 6.19
CA LYS A 649 20.18 -2.25 4.72
C LYS A 649 21.61 -2.30 4.18
N LEU A 650 22.53 -1.50 4.72
CA LEU A 650 23.94 -1.53 4.33
C LEU A 650 24.62 -2.90 4.65
N ASN A 651 24.20 -3.58 5.71
CA ASN A 651 24.70 -4.91 6.05
C ASN A 651 24.21 -6.01 5.11
N ASP A 652 23.11 -5.78 4.40
CA ASP A 652 22.54 -6.78 3.48
C ASP A 652 23.34 -6.94 2.18
N LEU A 653 24.29 -6.04 1.88
CA LEU A 653 25.14 -6.14 0.68
C LEU A 653 25.77 -7.54 0.47
N ASN A 654 26.11 -8.24 1.54
CA ASN A 654 26.74 -9.56 1.48
C ASN A 654 25.81 -10.71 1.91
N VAL A 655 24.51 -10.42 2.07
CA VAL A 655 23.52 -11.39 2.52
C VAL A 655 22.48 -11.54 1.43
N PRO A 656 22.24 -12.76 0.91
CA PRO A 656 21.14 -12.97 -0.04
C PRO A 656 19.83 -12.49 0.58
N GLU A 657 19.07 -11.72 -0.16
CA GLU A 657 17.80 -11.19 0.33
C GLU A 657 16.82 -12.35 0.59
N PRO A 658 16.39 -12.57 1.84
CA PRO A 658 15.37 -13.56 2.12
C PRO A 658 14.04 -13.08 1.55
N PHE A 659 13.17 -14.02 1.14
CA PHE A 659 11.79 -13.69 0.83
C PHE A 659 11.10 -13.13 2.07
N GLY A 660 10.63 -11.89 2.00
CA GLY A 660 10.08 -11.17 3.12
C GLY A 660 8.74 -10.49 2.83
N TRP A 661 8.17 -9.92 3.86
CA TRP A 661 7.00 -9.07 3.79
C TRP A 661 7.37 -7.74 3.12
N ALA A 662 6.56 -7.30 2.15
CA ALA A 662 6.78 -6.04 1.46
C ALA A 662 6.54 -4.82 2.38
N THR A 663 5.70 -4.99 3.40
CA THR A 663 5.32 -3.91 4.30
C THR A 663 4.97 -4.42 5.70
N SER A 664 4.73 -3.51 6.64
CA SER A 664 4.20 -3.80 7.96
C SER A 664 2.75 -4.33 7.88
N PRO A 665 2.37 -5.31 8.70
CA PRO A 665 0.99 -5.81 8.79
C PRO A 665 -0.07 -4.77 9.17
N SER A 666 0.33 -3.60 9.67
CA SER A 666 -0.53 -2.47 10.01
C SER A 666 -0.89 -1.57 8.82
N ASN A 667 -0.31 -1.80 7.65
CA ASN A 667 -0.59 -1.05 6.44
C ASN A 667 -1.86 -1.56 5.76
N VAL A 668 -2.78 -0.66 5.40
CA VAL A 668 -4.01 -0.99 4.67
C VAL A 668 -3.72 -0.87 3.18
N ASN A 669 -3.07 -1.86 2.64
CA ASN A 669 -2.79 -2.04 1.21
C ASN A 669 -2.49 -3.51 0.93
N ALA A 670 -2.22 -3.86 -0.34
CA ALA A 670 -1.68 -5.13 -0.79
C ALA A 670 -0.53 -4.87 -1.76
N PHE A 671 0.36 -5.84 -1.98
CA PHE A 671 1.58 -5.62 -2.75
C PHE A 671 2.01 -6.87 -3.52
N HIS A 672 2.47 -6.68 -4.74
CA HIS A 672 3.27 -7.66 -5.48
C HIS A 672 4.75 -7.27 -5.45
N THR A 673 5.63 -8.20 -5.14
CA THR A 673 7.09 -8.01 -5.20
C THR A 673 7.66 -8.84 -6.34
N PHE A 674 8.06 -8.19 -7.44
CA PHE A 674 8.53 -8.87 -8.66
C PHE A 674 9.74 -9.77 -8.41
N GLN A 675 10.78 -9.25 -7.74
CA GLN A 675 12.01 -9.98 -7.44
C GLN A 675 11.80 -11.16 -6.47
N ALA A 676 10.71 -11.13 -5.70
CA ALA A 676 10.35 -12.21 -4.80
C ALA A 676 9.36 -13.20 -5.42
N ASN A 677 8.72 -12.85 -6.55
CA ASN A 677 7.53 -13.51 -7.09
C ASN A 677 6.54 -13.79 -5.97
N ALA A 678 6.13 -12.73 -5.27
CA ALA A 678 5.37 -12.85 -4.02
C ALA A 678 4.30 -11.77 -3.88
N ILE A 679 3.17 -12.16 -3.28
CA ILE A 679 2.06 -11.28 -2.89
C ILE A 679 2.08 -11.09 -1.37
N THR A 680 1.95 -9.86 -0.90
CA THR A 680 1.83 -9.51 0.52
C THR A 680 0.46 -8.88 0.80
N ILE A 681 -0.31 -9.48 1.70
CA ILE A 681 -1.66 -9.03 2.09
C ILE A 681 -1.69 -8.82 3.62
N PRO A 682 -1.46 -7.61 4.11
CA PRO A 682 -1.46 -7.28 5.53
C PRO A 682 -2.80 -7.54 6.22
N ILE A 683 -2.79 -7.87 7.52
CA ILE A 683 -4.02 -8.07 8.30
C ILE A 683 -4.89 -6.81 8.36
N ALA A 684 -4.30 -5.65 8.23
CA ALA A 684 -5.02 -4.38 8.29
C ALA A 684 -6.07 -4.22 7.18
N ILE A 685 -5.81 -4.74 5.96
CA ILE A 685 -6.77 -4.73 4.85
C ILE A 685 -7.78 -5.88 4.95
N LEU A 686 -7.47 -6.98 5.64
CA LEU A 686 -8.31 -8.18 5.76
C LEU A 686 -9.45 -8.01 6.78
N GLN A 687 -10.10 -6.87 6.75
CA GLN A 687 -11.22 -6.48 7.61
C GLN A 687 -12.20 -5.60 6.80
N TYR A 688 -13.38 -5.33 7.39
CA TYR A 688 -14.34 -4.39 6.81
C TYR A 688 -13.67 -3.03 6.50
N PRO A 689 -13.88 -2.40 5.32
CA PRO A 689 -14.87 -2.74 4.28
C PRO A 689 -14.36 -3.68 3.17
N PHE A 690 -13.16 -4.23 3.27
CA PHE A 690 -12.56 -5.07 2.22
C PHE A 690 -12.93 -6.55 2.35
N TYR A 691 -13.01 -7.05 3.58
CA TYR A 691 -13.26 -8.45 3.89
C TYR A 691 -14.29 -8.60 5.01
N ASP A 692 -14.87 -9.79 5.18
CA ASP A 692 -15.86 -10.09 6.21
C ASP A 692 -17.17 -9.30 6.00
N LEU A 693 -17.66 -9.33 4.75
CA LEU A 693 -18.83 -8.56 4.29
C LEU A 693 -20.15 -9.34 4.42
N GLY A 694 -20.11 -10.56 4.93
CA GLY A 694 -21.28 -11.38 5.22
C GLY A 694 -21.72 -12.32 4.10
N LEU A 695 -21.46 -12.01 2.84
CA LEU A 695 -21.68 -12.86 1.67
C LEU A 695 -20.38 -13.05 0.89
N GLU A 696 -20.17 -14.24 0.35
CA GLU A 696 -18.97 -14.49 -0.46
C GLU A 696 -18.97 -13.68 -1.77
N ALA A 697 -20.13 -13.44 -2.36
CA ALA A 697 -20.26 -12.55 -3.52
C ALA A 697 -19.63 -11.18 -3.24
N LEU A 698 -19.87 -10.62 -2.06
CA LEU A 698 -19.31 -9.32 -1.64
C LEU A 698 -17.80 -9.41 -1.35
N ASN A 699 -17.35 -10.49 -0.67
CA ASN A 699 -15.93 -10.72 -0.38
C ASN A 699 -15.10 -10.88 -1.67
N TYR A 700 -15.60 -11.67 -2.66
CA TYR A 700 -14.92 -11.81 -3.95
C TYR A 700 -14.96 -10.51 -4.76
N GLY A 701 -16.03 -9.70 -4.64
CA GLY A 701 -16.16 -8.40 -5.32
C GLY A 701 -15.26 -7.30 -4.72
N SER A 702 -14.85 -7.43 -3.46
CA SER A 702 -13.97 -6.48 -2.76
C SER A 702 -12.55 -7.05 -2.65
N ILE A 703 -12.19 -7.70 -1.53
CA ILE A 703 -10.82 -8.22 -1.33
C ILE A 703 -10.41 -9.22 -2.42
N GLY A 704 -11.36 -9.96 -3.00
CA GLY A 704 -11.07 -10.91 -4.07
C GLY A 704 -10.51 -10.24 -5.31
N THR A 705 -11.02 -9.06 -5.69
CA THR A 705 -10.50 -8.28 -6.83
C THR A 705 -9.10 -7.73 -6.54
N ILE A 706 -8.82 -7.34 -5.30
CA ILE A 706 -7.47 -6.92 -4.86
C ILE A 706 -6.49 -8.11 -4.93
N LEU A 707 -6.88 -9.29 -4.45
CA LEU A 707 -6.05 -10.50 -4.54
C LEU A 707 -5.73 -10.88 -5.99
N GLY A 708 -6.69 -10.71 -6.90
CA GLY A 708 -6.52 -10.91 -8.33
C GLY A 708 -5.62 -9.86 -8.96
N HIS A 709 -5.76 -8.60 -8.55
CA HIS A 709 -4.91 -7.49 -8.96
C HIS A 709 -3.43 -7.77 -8.64
N GLU A 710 -3.12 -8.14 -7.38
CA GLU A 710 -1.75 -8.50 -6.98
C GLU A 710 -1.22 -9.74 -7.72
N LEU A 711 -2.08 -10.70 -8.02
CA LEU A 711 -1.67 -11.86 -8.82
C LEU A 711 -1.35 -11.44 -10.24
N THR A 712 -2.16 -10.57 -10.84
CA THR A 712 -2.00 -10.09 -12.21
C THR A 712 -0.72 -9.25 -12.39
N HIS A 713 -0.28 -8.50 -11.37
CA HIS A 713 1.00 -7.79 -11.39
C HIS A 713 2.20 -8.70 -11.69
N GLY A 714 2.14 -9.98 -11.36
CA GLY A 714 3.16 -10.94 -11.80
C GLY A 714 3.29 -11.08 -13.33
N PHE A 715 2.32 -10.57 -14.09
CA PHE A 715 2.18 -10.76 -15.54
C PHE A 715 1.78 -9.47 -16.29
N ASP A 716 1.79 -8.31 -15.63
CA ASP A 716 1.62 -7.00 -16.24
C ASP A 716 2.84 -6.63 -17.11
N ASP A 717 2.89 -5.42 -17.64
CA ASP A 717 3.96 -4.95 -18.51
C ASP A 717 5.36 -5.02 -17.87
N ASN A 718 5.46 -4.85 -16.56
CA ASN A 718 6.69 -4.96 -15.78
C ASN A 718 6.91 -6.38 -15.22
N GLY A 719 5.90 -6.96 -14.58
CA GLY A 719 6.00 -8.26 -13.91
C GLY A 719 6.33 -9.41 -14.86
N ARG A 720 5.86 -9.35 -16.12
CA ARG A 720 6.21 -10.34 -17.16
C ARG A 720 7.69 -10.46 -17.43
N MET A 721 8.50 -9.46 -17.09
CA MET A 721 9.96 -9.47 -17.29
C MET A 721 10.68 -10.33 -16.26
N PHE A 722 10.05 -10.65 -15.15
CA PHE A 722 10.61 -11.48 -14.08
C PHE A 722 10.14 -12.93 -14.20
N ASP A 723 11.06 -13.87 -14.09
CA ASP A 723 10.77 -15.30 -14.11
C ASP A 723 10.15 -15.77 -12.78
N LYS A 724 9.83 -17.05 -12.70
CA LYS A 724 9.31 -17.68 -11.49
C LYS A 724 10.21 -17.60 -10.26
N ASN A 725 11.50 -17.36 -10.45
CA ASN A 725 12.48 -17.19 -9.38
C ASN A 725 12.68 -15.72 -9.00
N GLY A 726 12.09 -14.79 -9.74
CA GLY A 726 12.24 -13.35 -9.54
C GLY A 726 13.48 -12.75 -10.20
N ASN A 727 14.08 -13.44 -11.17
CA ASN A 727 15.14 -12.88 -12.00
C ASN A 727 14.56 -12.23 -13.26
N MET A 728 15.08 -11.08 -13.63
CA MET A 728 14.72 -10.38 -14.85
C MET A 728 15.42 -11.08 -16.05
N VAL A 729 14.66 -11.87 -16.79
CA VAL A 729 15.13 -12.63 -17.95
C VAL A 729 14.04 -12.73 -19.00
N GLN A 730 14.42 -12.81 -20.28
CA GLN A 730 13.45 -13.05 -21.33
C GLN A 730 13.04 -14.53 -21.35
N TRP A 731 11.88 -14.84 -20.74
CA TRP A 731 11.33 -16.20 -20.64
C TRP A 731 10.07 -16.40 -21.51
N TRP A 732 9.54 -15.32 -22.10
CA TRP A 732 8.48 -15.35 -23.10
C TRP A 732 9.09 -15.42 -24.52
N SER A 733 8.39 -16.07 -25.45
CA SER A 733 8.77 -16.03 -26.87
C SER A 733 8.56 -14.65 -27.46
N ASN A 734 9.33 -14.31 -28.50
CA ASN A 734 9.18 -13.03 -29.20
C ASN A 734 7.77 -12.86 -29.80
N GLU A 735 7.19 -13.95 -30.31
CA GLU A 735 5.82 -13.95 -30.82
C GLU A 735 4.81 -13.57 -29.74
N THR A 736 4.91 -14.17 -28.57
CA THR A 736 4.04 -13.86 -27.44
C THR A 736 4.26 -12.43 -26.93
N ILE A 737 5.50 -11.94 -26.87
CA ILE A 737 5.81 -10.54 -26.50
C ILE A 737 5.13 -9.57 -27.47
N ASN A 738 5.25 -9.77 -28.78
CA ASN A 738 4.64 -8.89 -29.78
C ASN A 738 3.10 -8.89 -29.66
N GLU A 739 2.48 -10.04 -29.49
CA GLU A 739 1.03 -10.14 -29.29
C GLU A 739 0.57 -9.50 -27.97
N TYR A 740 1.39 -9.56 -26.93
CA TYR A 740 1.13 -8.87 -25.67
C TYR A 740 1.17 -7.35 -25.85
N ILE A 741 2.21 -6.84 -26.50
CA ILE A 741 2.37 -5.41 -26.81
C ILE A 741 1.16 -4.88 -27.60
N ASN A 742 0.74 -5.57 -28.65
CA ASN A 742 -0.44 -5.18 -29.43
C ASN A 742 -1.73 -5.11 -28.55
N ARG A 743 -1.80 -5.91 -27.46
CA ARG A 743 -2.93 -5.89 -26.52
C ARG A 743 -2.82 -4.78 -25.50
N THR A 744 -1.61 -4.46 -25.07
CA THR A 744 -1.39 -3.35 -24.15
C THR A 744 -1.65 -2.00 -24.82
N GLU A 745 -1.39 -1.85 -26.13
CA GLU A 745 -1.76 -0.65 -26.88
C GLU A 745 -3.26 -0.33 -26.77
N CYS A 746 -4.13 -1.36 -26.75
CA CYS A 746 -5.58 -1.17 -26.53
C CYS A 746 -5.86 -0.48 -25.19
N PHE A 747 -5.17 -0.88 -24.10
CA PHE A 747 -5.35 -0.26 -22.79
C PHE A 747 -4.80 1.17 -22.78
N ILE A 748 -3.63 1.40 -23.33
CA ILE A 748 -3.04 2.74 -23.43
C ILE A 748 -4.01 3.67 -24.17
N GLU A 749 -4.50 3.25 -25.34
CA GLU A 749 -5.44 4.05 -26.14
C GLU A 749 -6.74 4.29 -25.38
N GLN A 750 -7.35 3.26 -24.77
CA GLN A 750 -8.59 3.38 -24.03
C GLN A 750 -8.46 4.37 -22.87
N TYR A 751 -7.44 4.21 -22.01
CA TYR A 751 -7.31 5.01 -20.80
C TYR A 751 -6.87 6.45 -21.11
N SER A 752 -6.07 6.67 -22.17
CA SER A 752 -5.71 8.02 -22.63
C SER A 752 -6.88 8.83 -23.19
N HIS A 753 -8.04 8.20 -23.43
CA HIS A 753 -9.25 8.90 -23.84
C HIS A 753 -10.16 9.29 -22.65
N TYR A 754 -9.84 8.91 -21.43
CA TYR A 754 -10.62 9.31 -20.26
C TYR A 754 -10.24 10.71 -19.81
N TYR A 755 -11.20 11.63 -19.97
CA TYR A 755 -11.09 13.02 -19.57
C TYR A 755 -11.69 13.24 -18.18
N LEU A 756 -11.00 14.00 -17.34
CA LEU A 756 -11.43 14.42 -16.00
C LEU A 756 -11.84 15.88 -16.03
N PRO A 757 -13.17 16.17 -16.10
CA PRO A 757 -13.65 17.54 -16.29
C PRO A 757 -13.36 18.46 -15.09
N ASP A 758 -13.20 17.90 -13.89
CA ASP A 758 -12.94 18.68 -12.67
C ASP A 758 -11.54 19.31 -12.63
N ILE A 759 -10.63 18.81 -13.45
CA ILE A 759 -9.23 19.27 -13.53
C ILE A 759 -8.78 19.55 -14.97
N GLU A 760 -9.67 19.33 -15.94
CA GLU A 760 -9.46 19.59 -17.37
C GLU A 760 -8.28 18.84 -18.00
N GLU A 761 -7.96 17.63 -17.46
CA GLU A 761 -6.84 16.80 -17.91
C GLU A 761 -7.29 15.42 -18.39
N TYR A 762 -6.49 14.78 -19.23
CA TYR A 762 -6.65 13.38 -19.64
C TYR A 762 -5.76 12.46 -18.80
N ILE A 763 -6.18 11.20 -18.65
CA ILE A 763 -5.35 10.16 -18.03
C ILE A 763 -4.15 9.85 -18.93
N ASP A 764 -2.96 9.69 -18.33
CA ASP A 764 -1.80 9.12 -19.00
C ASP A 764 -1.93 7.59 -19.02
N GLY A 765 -2.36 7.04 -20.16
CA GLY A 765 -2.56 5.61 -20.34
C GLY A 765 -1.27 4.80 -20.36
N GLU A 766 -0.10 5.42 -20.67
CA GLU A 766 1.21 4.77 -20.59
C GLU A 766 1.68 4.67 -19.13
N LEU A 767 1.57 5.75 -18.37
CA LEU A 767 1.91 5.78 -16.94
C LEU A 767 1.08 4.77 -16.14
N THR A 768 -0.21 4.64 -16.46
CA THR A 768 -1.15 3.80 -15.69
C THR A 768 -1.31 2.39 -16.24
N LEU A 769 -0.52 1.98 -17.25
CA LEU A 769 -0.71 0.72 -17.98
C LEU A 769 -0.69 -0.52 -17.08
N GLY A 770 0.33 -0.67 -16.24
CA GLY A 770 0.50 -1.83 -15.36
C GLY A 770 -0.68 -2.02 -14.41
N GLU A 771 -1.09 -0.92 -13.78
CA GLU A 771 -2.24 -0.88 -12.87
C GLU A 771 -3.56 -1.18 -13.60
N ASN A 772 -3.74 -0.66 -14.80
CA ASN A 772 -4.92 -0.91 -15.61
C ASN A 772 -5.02 -2.38 -16.04
N ILE A 773 -3.90 -3.01 -16.37
CA ILE A 773 -3.83 -4.45 -16.66
C ILE A 773 -4.17 -5.26 -15.41
N ALA A 774 -3.59 -4.91 -14.26
CA ALA A 774 -3.81 -5.58 -12.99
C ALA A 774 -5.28 -5.51 -12.54
N ASP A 775 -5.91 -4.35 -12.66
CA ASP A 775 -7.33 -4.14 -12.36
C ASP A 775 -8.26 -4.98 -13.25
N ASN A 776 -8.04 -4.93 -14.57
CA ASN A 776 -8.87 -5.66 -15.54
C ASN A 776 -8.73 -7.18 -15.38
N GLY A 777 -7.50 -7.66 -15.15
CA GLY A 777 -7.21 -9.06 -14.85
C GLY A 777 -7.81 -9.49 -13.53
N GLY A 778 -7.53 -8.75 -12.47
CA GLY A 778 -7.94 -9.06 -11.10
C GLY A 778 -9.44 -9.14 -10.91
N MET A 779 -10.21 -8.19 -11.44
CA MET A 779 -11.67 -8.22 -11.39
C MET A 779 -12.21 -9.46 -12.11
N ARG A 780 -11.69 -9.78 -13.30
CA ARG A 780 -12.13 -10.91 -14.10
C ARG A 780 -11.80 -12.24 -13.42
N GLU A 781 -10.60 -12.36 -12.88
CA GLU A 781 -10.14 -13.53 -12.13
C GLU A 781 -11.00 -13.77 -10.90
N ALA A 782 -11.28 -12.74 -10.11
CA ALA A 782 -12.14 -12.82 -8.93
C ALA A 782 -13.57 -13.22 -9.27
N PHE A 783 -14.14 -12.69 -10.36
CA PHE A 783 -15.50 -13.05 -10.80
C PHE A 783 -15.62 -14.51 -11.20
N TYR A 784 -14.66 -15.02 -11.97
CA TYR A 784 -14.66 -16.45 -12.34
C TYR A 784 -14.31 -17.34 -11.16
N ALA A 785 -13.47 -16.89 -10.21
CA ALA A 785 -13.22 -17.60 -8.96
C ALA A 785 -14.49 -17.68 -8.10
N TYR A 786 -15.28 -16.61 -8.00
CA TYR A 786 -16.59 -16.65 -7.35
C TYR A 786 -17.53 -17.67 -8.01
N ARG A 787 -17.56 -17.74 -9.35
CA ARG A 787 -18.33 -18.75 -10.07
C ARG A 787 -17.84 -20.18 -9.82
N LEU A 788 -16.53 -20.40 -9.68
CA LEU A 788 -15.96 -21.69 -9.27
C LEU A 788 -16.42 -22.05 -7.86
N PHE A 789 -16.33 -21.11 -6.92
CA PHE A 789 -16.82 -21.27 -5.56
C PHE A 789 -18.31 -21.69 -5.53
N VAL A 790 -19.16 -20.98 -6.27
CA VAL A 790 -20.60 -21.28 -6.39
C VAL A 790 -20.83 -22.66 -7.00
N LYS A 791 -20.04 -23.08 -7.99
CA LYS A 791 -20.14 -24.39 -8.63
C LYS A 791 -19.80 -25.52 -7.65
N GLU A 792 -18.81 -25.33 -6.80
CA GLU A 792 -18.31 -26.36 -5.87
C GLU A 792 -19.12 -26.39 -4.56
N ASN A 793 -19.55 -25.25 -4.04
CA ASN A 793 -20.23 -25.13 -2.75
C ASN A 793 -21.75 -24.92 -2.88
N GLY A 794 -22.26 -24.73 -4.09
CA GLY A 794 -23.66 -24.37 -4.35
C GLY A 794 -23.91 -22.86 -4.24
N ARG A 795 -25.05 -22.41 -4.77
CA ARG A 795 -25.44 -21.00 -4.72
C ARG A 795 -25.70 -20.56 -3.28
N GLU A 796 -25.25 -19.37 -2.94
CA GLU A 796 -25.63 -18.70 -1.71
C GLU A 796 -27.16 -18.55 -1.67
N LYS A 797 -27.77 -18.96 -0.56
CA LYS A 797 -29.23 -18.95 -0.40
C LYS A 797 -29.73 -17.71 0.35
N THR A 798 -28.81 -17.04 1.03
CA THR A 798 -29.10 -15.85 1.82
C THR A 798 -29.05 -14.61 0.96
N LYS A 799 -29.97 -13.66 1.19
CA LYS A 799 -30.06 -12.35 0.54
C LYS A 799 -29.56 -11.26 1.49
N LEU A 800 -28.96 -10.22 0.94
CA LEU A 800 -28.54 -9.05 1.71
C LEU A 800 -29.78 -8.22 2.13
N PRO A 801 -29.94 -7.86 3.41
CA PRO A 801 -31.13 -7.17 3.89
C PRO A 801 -31.27 -5.78 3.24
N GLY A 802 -32.47 -5.47 2.77
CA GLY A 802 -32.78 -4.21 2.03
C GLY A 802 -32.30 -4.18 0.58
N LEU A 803 -31.50 -5.14 0.16
CA LEU A 803 -30.97 -5.28 -1.21
C LEU A 803 -31.32 -6.65 -1.81
N GLU A 804 -32.48 -7.23 -1.39
CA GLU A 804 -32.91 -8.58 -1.79
C GLU A 804 -33.22 -8.69 -3.29
N HIS A 805 -33.47 -7.58 -3.95
CA HIS A 805 -33.77 -7.48 -5.38
C HIS A 805 -32.53 -7.75 -6.25
N PHE A 806 -31.31 -7.51 -5.73
CA PHE A 806 -30.09 -7.82 -6.45
C PHE A 806 -29.75 -9.32 -6.42
N THR A 807 -29.21 -9.80 -7.52
CA THR A 807 -28.59 -11.12 -7.60
C THR A 807 -27.20 -11.08 -6.93
N HIS A 808 -26.66 -12.24 -6.55
CA HIS A 808 -25.32 -12.31 -5.96
C HIS A 808 -24.21 -11.86 -6.94
N GLU A 809 -24.37 -12.12 -8.25
CA GLU A 809 -23.44 -11.60 -9.27
C GLU A 809 -23.54 -10.06 -9.39
N GLN A 810 -24.73 -9.47 -9.26
CA GLN A 810 -24.86 -8.01 -9.17
C GLN A 810 -24.21 -7.46 -7.90
N LEU A 811 -24.41 -8.12 -6.75
CA LEU A 811 -23.77 -7.74 -5.49
C LEU A 811 -22.23 -7.83 -5.55
N PHE A 812 -21.68 -8.78 -6.34
CA PHE A 812 -20.23 -8.82 -6.62
C PHE A 812 -19.76 -7.51 -7.26
N PHE A 813 -20.41 -7.07 -8.35
CA PHE A 813 -20.03 -5.83 -9.02
C PHE A 813 -20.32 -4.58 -8.19
N ILE A 814 -21.43 -4.56 -7.41
CA ILE A 814 -21.74 -3.46 -6.48
C ILE A 814 -20.64 -3.35 -5.41
N SER A 815 -20.17 -4.48 -4.88
CA SER A 815 -19.06 -4.49 -3.92
C SER A 815 -17.77 -3.99 -4.54
N PHE A 816 -17.46 -4.39 -5.78
CA PHE A 816 -16.31 -3.87 -6.54
C PHE A 816 -16.42 -2.37 -6.78
N GLY A 817 -17.59 -1.87 -7.17
CA GLY A 817 -17.81 -0.43 -7.39
C GLY A 817 -17.65 0.38 -6.09
N ASN A 818 -18.27 -0.09 -5.01
CA ASN A 818 -18.19 0.58 -3.71
C ASN A 818 -16.79 0.65 -3.13
N LEU A 819 -15.90 -0.30 -3.49
CA LEU A 819 -14.50 -0.32 -3.09
C LEU A 819 -13.75 0.96 -3.51
N TRP A 820 -14.11 1.54 -4.66
CA TRP A 820 -13.44 2.68 -5.27
C TRP A 820 -14.12 4.03 -5.02
N CYS A 821 -15.07 4.10 -4.06
CA CYS A 821 -15.66 5.38 -3.68
C CYS A 821 -14.63 6.29 -2.99
N GLU A 822 -14.54 7.54 -3.46
CA GLU A 822 -13.54 8.49 -3.01
C GLU A 822 -13.99 9.95 -3.17
N THR A 823 -13.31 10.86 -2.47
CA THR A 823 -13.43 12.31 -2.60
C THR A 823 -12.08 12.99 -2.51
N TYR A 824 -11.87 14.06 -3.28
CA TYR A 824 -10.63 14.84 -3.33
C TYR A 824 -10.89 16.33 -3.11
N THR A 825 -9.87 17.06 -2.64
CA THR A 825 -9.79 18.51 -2.86
C THR A 825 -9.41 18.77 -4.33
N PRO A 826 -9.74 19.94 -4.90
CA PRO A 826 -9.32 20.26 -6.27
C PRO A 826 -7.82 20.13 -6.50
N THR A 827 -7.01 20.56 -5.52
CA THR A 827 -5.55 20.40 -5.56
C THR A 827 -5.14 18.92 -5.60
N ALA A 828 -5.74 18.07 -4.76
CA ALA A 828 -5.40 16.65 -4.74
C ALA A 828 -5.81 15.92 -6.03
N SER A 829 -6.95 16.29 -6.63
CA SER A 829 -7.40 15.72 -7.90
C SER A 829 -6.38 15.95 -9.02
N ARG A 830 -5.80 17.16 -9.11
CA ARG A 830 -4.76 17.47 -10.11
C ARG A 830 -3.51 16.61 -9.99
N TYR A 831 -3.14 16.23 -8.76
CA TYR A 831 -1.97 15.38 -8.53
C TYR A 831 -2.28 13.87 -8.52
N ALA A 832 -3.57 13.50 -8.47
CA ALA A 832 -3.97 12.10 -8.57
C ALA A 832 -3.70 11.52 -9.97
N VAL A 833 -3.71 12.34 -11.03
CA VAL A 833 -3.41 11.90 -12.41
C VAL A 833 -1.92 11.67 -12.67
N GLU A 834 -1.03 12.13 -11.79
CA GLU A 834 0.41 11.86 -11.85
C GLU A 834 0.80 10.53 -11.15
N ASP A 835 -0.18 9.79 -10.61
CA ASP A 835 0.02 8.49 -10.00
C ASP A 835 -0.05 7.38 -11.06
N SER A 836 0.64 6.25 -10.81
CA SER A 836 0.51 5.05 -11.66
C SER A 836 -0.89 4.44 -11.59
N HIS A 837 -1.65 4.74 -10.52
CA HIS A 837 -3.04 4.33 -10.37
C HIS A 837 -3.98 5.41 -10.91
N CYS A 838 -4.94 5.00 -11.72
CA CYS A 838 -6.04 5.89 -12.08
C CYS A 838 -6.90 6.25 -10.86
N PRO A 839 -7.56 7.44 -10.86
CA PRO A 839 -8.64 7.72 -9.90
C PRO A 839 -9.72 6.63 -9.91
N GLY A 840 -10.35 6.37 -8.75
CA GLY A 840 -11.29 5.26 -8.56
C GLY A 840 -12.45 5.24 -9.56
N LYS A 841 -12.97 6.41 -9.94
CA LYS A 841 -13.98 6.54 -11.00
C LYS A 841 -13.49 5.97 -12.34
N ILE A 842 -12.25 6.22 -12.70
CA ILE A 842 -11.63 5.75 -13.96
C ILE A 842 -11.28 4.27 -13.86
N ARG A 843 -10.71 3.80 -12.72
CA ARG A 843 -10.48 2.36 -12.47
C ARG A 843 -11.75 1.57 -12.72
N LEU A 844 -12.87 2.00 -12.11
CA LEU A 844 -14.16 1.33 -12.25
C LEU A 844 -14.71 1.37 -13.68
N LYS A 845 -14.72 2.55 -14.31
CA LYS A 845 -15.20 2.73 -15.68
C LYS A 845 -14.41 1.91 -16.68
N GLY A 846 -13.07 1.96 -16.63
CA GLY A 846 -12.20 1.23 -17.54
C GLY A 846 -12.39 -0.27 -17.46
N VAL A 847 -12.36 -0.82 -16.23
CA VAL A 847 -12.52 -2.26 -15.99
C VAL A 847 -13.88 -2.78 -16.43
N LEU A 848 -14.97 -2.11 -16.04
CA LEU A 848 -16.32 -2.60 -16.32
C LEU A 848 -16.73 -2.41 -17.79
N SER A 849 -16.23 -1.38 -18.47
CA SER A 849 -16.41 -1.23 -19.91
C SER A 849 -15.81 -2.40 -20.70
N ASN A 850 -14.74 -3.01 -20.21
CA ASN A 850 -14.11 -4.19 -20.79
C ASN A 850 -14.80 -5.52 -20.42
N SER A 851 -15.70 -5.51 -19.43
CA SER A 851 -16.33 -6.73 -18.92
C SER A 851 -17.63 -7.08 -19.65
N ASP A 852 -17.64 -8.22 -20.39
CA ASP A 852 -18.88 -8.81 -20.90
C ASP A 852 -19.75 -9.39 -19.80
N GLU A 853 -19.13 -9.84 -18.72
CA GLU A 853 -19.76 -10.43 -17.56
C GLU A 853 -20.61 -9.37 -16.83
N PHE A 854 -20.07 -8.15 -16.65
CA PHE A 854 -20.79 -7.01 -16.11
C PHE A 854 -21.98 -6.64 -17.01
N ALA A 855 -21.73 -6.40 -18.30
CA ALA A 855 -22.78 -6.03 -19.27
C ALA A 855 -23.93 -7.05 -19.30
N LYS A 856 -23.64 -8.36 -19.19
CA LYS A 856 -24.67 -9.42 -19.09
C LYS A 856 -25.39 -9.41 -17.76
N THR A 857 -24.70 -9.18 -16.66
CA THR A 857 -25.27 -9.21 -15.29
C THR A 857 -26.26 -8.08 -15.06
N PHE A 858 -26.00 -6.90 -15.62
CA PHE A 858 -26.89 -5.74 -15.54
C PHE A 858 -27.76 -5.55 -16.79
N ASN A 859 -27.64 -6.43 -17.81
CA ASN A 859 -28.35 -6.35 -19.10
C ASN A 859 -28.08 -5.05 -19.87
N CYS A 860 -26.84 -4.55 -19.80
CA CYS A 860 -26.48 -3.29 -20.44
C CYS A 860 -26.48 -3.41 -21.97
N PRO A 861 -27.25 -2.56 -22.65
CA PRO A 861 -27.28 -2.57 -24.11
C PRO A 861 -25.93 -2.12 -24.66
N ARG A 862 -25.55 -2.65 -25.84
CA ARG A 862 -24.35 -2.20 -26.51
C ARG A 862 -24.50 -0.74 -26.95
N GLY A 863 -23.50 0.09 -26.62
CA GLY A 863 -23.49 1.54 -26.85
C GLY A 863 -23.93 2.35 -25.64
N SER A 864 -24.29 1.71 -24.49
CA SER A 864 -24.45 2.43 -23.23
C SER A 864 -23.08 2.81 -22.65
N GLY A 865 -23.06 3.77 -21.72
CA GLY A 865 -21.84 4.30 -21.11
C GLY A 865 -20.88 3.25 -20.54
N MET A 866 -21.44 2.16 -19.96
CA MET A 866 -20.67 1.04 -19.39
C MET A 866 -20.55 -0.19 -20.31
N ASN A 867 -21.09 -0.16 -21.52
CA ASN A 867 -20.95 -1.20 -22.55
C ASN A 867 -20.76 -0.58 -23.94
N PRO A 868 -19.64 0.11 -24.16
CA PRO A 868 -19.37 0.88 -25.37
C PRO A 868 -19.31 0.00 -26.62
N THR A 869 -19.35 0.65 -27.80
CA THR A 869 -19.30 -0.03 -29.10
C THR A 869 -17.88 -0.42 -29.51
N GLU A 870 -16.89 0.24 -28.91
CA GLU A 870 -15.47 0.03 -29.12
C GLU A 870 -15.04 -1.38 -28.71
N PRO A 871 -13.96 -1.90 -29.28
CA PRO A 871 -13.39 -3.19 -28.87
C PRO A 871 -13.03 -3.17 -27.38
N LYS A 872 -13.34 -4.25 -26.68
CA LYS A 872 -12.97 -4.44 -25.27
C LYS A 872 -11.52 -4.88 -25.14
N CYS A 873 -10.73 -4.17 -24.34
CA CYS A 873 -9.33 -4.49 -24.10
C CYS A 873 -9.19 -5.72 -23.18
N ARG A 874 -8.33 -6.67 -23.55
CA ARG A 874 -8.09 -7.90 -22.81
C ARG A 874 -6.69 -8.45 -23.02
N ILE A 875 -6.08 -8.89 -21.92
CA ILE A 875 -4.88 -9.75 -21.97
C ILE A 875 -5.32 -11.23 -21.83
N TRP A 876 -6.03 -11.55 -20.76
CA TRP A 876 -6.46 -12.92 -20.40
C TRP A 876 -7.91 -13.23 -20.77
#